data_0bb9c39e76751f33e7900b62bcdc14a1
#
_entry.id   0bb9c39e76751f33e7900b62bcdc14a1
#
_cell.length_a   1.000
_cell.length_b   1.000
_cell.length_c   1.000
_cell.angle_alpha   90.00
_cell.angle_beta   90.00
_cell.angle_gamma   90.00
#
_symmetry.space_group_name_H-M   'P 1'
#
loop_
_entity.id
_entity.type
_entity.pdbx_description
1 polymer ?
#
loop_
_entity_poly.entity_id
_entity_poly.type
_entity_poly.pdbx_seq_one_letter_code
_entity_poly.pdbx_strand_id
1 'polypeptide(L)'
;MRRDVPAPSSRSTEGSGKRSIPIFLGALLLALSVFLSAASAIADTPPAATVDGSPTAEYTTAHVSGTVNPSGGPSTTYWHFEYTTTPGDDSSWQFGPGGEISGPDAEGTSPVPVDGTIESLQPETEYSVRLVAENEEGANHVATEAPYPTFTTKGPVAKATVSFDPITVFTDTTAKLTGTIDPNAASDDPGFNVHYEFICEPSCAIEGFFNPGGDIAADDTSHPFETNLSGLEPNTDYDVELIARNAGGEETASRSFHTEAAAPTVETVPAFALEGGTEALLGARVNPKNTATTYWIEWGATTAYGNSAPATEDASAGAGGKAQIFSQKISGLTPSTEYHFRAVAESAEGRVEGRDMNFETAPAGPASESCGNEILRKENNSTKLPECRAYEQVSPADKNGYDAPFAIDGTSLGGTQSVDTTPEVGAANYYAAEEGGELAFESAGGFGDARSATLFNHYLSRRTVEGWTTEGLDPIRGASPKIIDTPLFRDFGRRSLRYSVFANPSKDHLAPGDNPDAEDVYLRDNATATFYTLSLEESIGAPGSNPATPPEVFEMARGLFPGLVEDGNHNYVYEWDDGHIELASVDPDGHPFEYGAFLQGWGEANGTRRIVLKDNGATGQLYMRTVDATDTHTIEISASRRSTPDPAGPGFTEVWEVSPDGSKVLFSDAEALTDDAPLGGFKALYLYDATTDTLTNITASAIGQQLLVGASGMSPDGSYVYFRSLGRFHSDENDAKEAGFFVWHNGTVTQLAPPQGNSASAEVENRPEYTGNRVSPDGRFFTFTTRLQVTAYDNTDKTAQTESGDPKRDTEVYVYDAVEDRLTCVSCNPSGAQPVGDSSPPSRPLSATPSQLVVLNDGRTFFNSSDALVPEDVNSQQDVYEWVDGRVRLLSTGVGPFATYGSASADGRDVYIATRAQLIPSDRDELADIYDARVEGGFTQPTTPSLCESIEGCHGPASSASPFTRTGSEGFSSGLKPRSPAAQRLRRALKACKHKKTKKAKVRCRRAAKKRYAKASKGRTH
;
A
#
# COMPACT_ATOMS: atom_id res chain seq x y z
N MET A 1 -45.58 19.91 29.39
CA MET A 1 -46.19 20.85 28.42
C MET A 1 -45.66 20.39 27.06
N ARG A 2 -46.39 19.57 26.35
CA ARG A 2 -47.32 19.91 25.24
C ARG A 2 -46.67 20.84 24.24
N ARG A 3 -46.46 20.58 22.98
CA ARG A 3 -47.27 19.98 21.90
C ARG A 3 -46.35 19.72 20.69
N ASP A 4 -46.45 18.94 19.77
CA ASP A 4 -47.42 18.01 19.12
C ASP A 4 -46.83 17.61 17.76
N VAL A 5 -46.96 16.38 17.49
CA VAL A 5 -46.74 15.65 16.23
C VAL A 5 -47.77 16.12 15.17
N PRO A 6 -47.63 15.96 13.84
CA PRO A 6 -47.96 14.63 13.31
C PRO A 6 -47.14 14.10 12.14
N ALA A 7 -47.06 12.76 12.07
CA ALA A 7 -46.82 12.00 10.87
C ALA A 7 -48.10 11.90 10.01
N PRO A 8 -48.02 11.48 8.74
CA PRO A 8 -48.84 10.36 8.30
C PRO A 8 -48.05 9.29 7.54
N SER A 9 -48.18 8.10 7.98
CA SER A 9 -48.94 6.93 7.51
C SER A 9 -48.78 6.54 6.04
N SER A 10 -48.14 5.44 5.87
CA SER A 10 -48.57 4.10 5.38
C SER A 10 -48.45 3.82 3.89
N ARG A 11 -47.66 2.84 3.53
CA ARG A 11 -48.10 1.50 3.12
C ARG A 11 -46.96 0.67 2.55
N SER A 12 -46.90 -0.51 3.10
CA SER A 12 -46.19 -1.69 2.62
C SER A 12 -46.42 -2.02 1.15
N THR A 13 -45.36 -2.44 0.44
CA THR A 13 -45.43 -3.60 -0.49
C THR A 13 -44.01 -4.20 -0.61
N GLU A 14 -43.95 -5.49 -0.41
CA GLU A 14 -42.86 -6.37 -0.69
C GLU A 14 -42.41 -6.27 -2.16
N GLY A 15 -41.11 -6.46 -2.40
CA GLY A 15 -40.55 -6.55 -3.75
C GLY A 15 -39.11 -6.98 -3.72
N SER A 16 -38.87 -8.27 -3.81
CA SER A 16 -37.58 -8.88 -4.03
C SER A 16 -36.83 -8.23 -5.20
N GLY A 17 -35.65 -7.63 -4.94
CA GLY A 17 -34.81 -7.01 -5.94
C GLY A 17 -33.71 -7.94 -6.43
N LYS A 18 -33.94 -8.63 -7.52
CA LYS A 18 -32.85 -9.23 -8.32
C LYS A 18 -31.98 -8.10 -8.91
N ARG A 19 -30.69 -8.16 -8.70
CA ARG A 19 -29.72 -7.26 -9.37
C ARG A 19 -29.60 -7.68 -10.84
N SER A 20 -30.07 -6.85 -11.74
CA SER A 20 -29.82 -6.94 -13.17
C SER A 20 -28.69 -6.00 -13.55
N ILE A 21 -27.72 -6.51 -14.28
CA ILE A 21 -26.64 -5.75 -14.93
C ILE A 21 -27.25 -5.05 -16.16
N PRO A 22 -27.04 -3.76 -16.37
CA PRO A 22 -27.56 -3.09 -17.55
C PRO A 22 -26.68 -3.33 -18.78
N ILE A 23 -27.27 -3.89 -19.82
CA ILE A 23 -26.74 -3.89 -21.18
C ILE A 23 -26.94 -2.50 -21.78
N PHE A 24 -25.86 -1.85 -22.19
CA PHE A 24 -25.93 -0.60 -22.96
C PHE A 24 -26.23 -0.91 -24.44
N LEU A 25 -27.39 -0.51 -24.92
CA LEU A 25 -27.69 -0.42 -26.34
C LEU A 25 -27.61 1.06 -26.75
N GLY A 26 -26.59 1.42 -27.50
CA GLY A 26 -26.43 2.76 -28.08
C GLY A 26 -26.59 2.74 -29.59
N ALA A 27 -27.74 3.15 -30.07
CA ALA A 27 -27.97 3.40 -31.49
C ALA A 27 -27.37 4.75 -31.91
N LEU A 28 -26.55 4.79 -32.94
CA LEU A 28 -26.18 6.03 -33.64
C LEU A 28 -26.50 5.93 -35.13
N LEU A 29 -27.34 6.84 -35.59
CA LEU A 29 -27.79 7.05 -36.97
C LEU A 29 -26.90 8.02 -37.74
N LEU A 30 -26.52 7.61 -38.96
CA LEU A 30 -26.35 8.36 -40.21
C LEU A 30 -25.30 9.47 -40.35
N ALA A 31 -24.40 9.23 -41.26
CA ALA A 31 -24.10 10.20 -42.35
C ALA A 31 -23.54 9.47 -43.57
N LEU A 32 -24.20 9.72 -44.67
CA LEU A 32 -24.06 9.25 -46.03
C LEU A 32 -22.84 9.85 -46.74
N SER A 33 -22.00 9.03 -47.41
CA SER A 33 -21.34 9.43 -48.65
C SER A 33 -21.00 8.21 -49.52
N VAL A 34 -21.49 8.30 -50.72
CA VAL A 34 -21.46 7.38 -51.84
C VAL A 34 -20.03 7.18 -52.36
N PHE A 35 -19.56 5.92 -52.45
CA PHE A 35 -18.67 5.48 -53.54
C PHE A 35 -19.13 4.10 -54.01
N LEU A 36 -19.57 4.03 -55.29
CA LEU A 36 -19.83 2.80 -55.99
C LEU A 36 -18.55 2.04 -56.25
N SER A 37 -18.43 0.86 -55.67
CA SER A 37 -17.70 -0.24 -56.24
C SER A 37 -18.55 -1.50 -56.06
N ALA A 38 -18.91 -2.11 -57.19
CA ALA A 38 -19.66 -3.35 -57.22
C ALA A 38 -18.87 -4.50 -56.60
N ALA A 39 -19.15 -4.80 -55.32
CA ALA A 39 -18.86 -6.13 -54.78
C ALA A 39 -20.18 -6.93 -54.83
N SER A 40 -20.11 -8.10 -55.38
CA SER A 40 -21.22 -9.04 -55.41
C SER A 40 -21.77 -9.23 -54.00
N ALA A 41 -23.02 -8.88 -53.76
CA ALA A 41 -23.68 -9.23 -52.52
C ALA A 41 -23.78 -10.78 -52.51
N ILE A 42 -22.93 -11.40 -51.67
CA ILE A 42 -23.17 -12.75 -51.20
C ILE A 42 -24.38 -12.60 -50.27
N ALA A 43 -25.52 -13.15 -50.65
CA ALA A 43 -26.67 -13.24 -49.78
C ALA A 43 -26.24 -14.07 -48.54
N ASP A 44 -26.28 -13.46 -47.38
CA ASP A 44 -25.94 -14.12 -46.11
C ASP A 44 -26.91 -15.30 -45.93
N THR A 45 -26.38 -16.50 -45.88
CA THR A 45 -27.19 -17.70 -45.65
C THR A 45 -27.42 -17.82 -44.14
N PRO A 46 -28.65 -18.07 -43.68
CA PRO A 46 -28.96 -18.29 -42.28
C PRO A 46 -28.08 -19.38 -41.67
N PRO A 47 -27.66 -19.25 -40.40
CA PRO A 47 -27.01 -20.35 -39.73
C PRO A 47 -27.93 -21.56 -39.66
N ALA A 48 -27.39 -22.77 -39.58
CA ALA A 48 -28.16 -23.97 -39.36
C ALA A 48 -27.82 -24.55 -37.97
N ALA A 49 -28.89 -24.99 -37.27
CA ALA A 49 -28.77 -25.56 -35.92
C ALA A 49 -29.39 -26.96 -35.89
N THR A 50 -28.72 -27.89 -35.23
CA THR A 50 -29.24 -29.27 -35.00
C THR A 50 -28.93 -29.66 -33.56
N VAL A 51 -29.92 -30.26 -32.88
CA VAL A 51 -29.68 -30.89 -31.56
C VAL A 51 -29.21 -32.33 -31.80
N ASP A 52 -28.13 -32.72 -31.12
CA ASP A 52 -27.57 -34.07 -31.28
C ASP A 52 -28.21 -35.05 -30.28
N GLY A 53 -28.72 -36.15 -30.82
CA GLY A 53 -29.22 -37.29 -30.02
C GLY A 53 -30.34 -36.95 -29.05
N SER A 54 -30.43 -37.78 -27.98
CA SER A 54 -31.35 -37.54 -26.88
C SER A 54 -30.53 -36.94 -25.73
N PRO A 55 -30.93 -35.82 -25.10
CA PRO A 55 -30.27 -35.26 -23.95
C PRO A 55 -30.17 -36.26 -22.80
N THR A 56 -29.09 -36.15 -22.05
CA THR A 56 -28.91 -36.95 -20.82
C THR A 56 -29.50 -36.18 -19.66
N ALA A 57 -30.57 -36.69 -19.08
CA ALA A 57 -31.27 -36.03 -17.98
C ALA A 57 -30.95 -36.64 -16.62
N GLU A 58 -30.75 -35.77 -15.66
CA GLU A 58 -30.71 -36.05 -14.24
C GLU A 58 -32.02 -35.57 -13.55
N TYR A 59 -32.06 -35.40 -12.27
CA TYR A 59 -33.28 -35.08 -11.53
C TYR A 59 -33.76 -33.65 -11.77
N THR A 60 -32.83 -32.69 -11.81
CA THR A 60 -33.12 -31.26 -11.96
C THR A 60 -32.27 -30.61 -13.02
N THR A 61 -31.47 -31.39 -13.75
CA THR A 61 -30.58 -30.93 -14.80
C THR A 61 -30.64 -31.84 -16.02
N ALA A 62 -30.30 -31.31 -17.19
CA ALA A 62 -30.11 -32.11 -18.39
C ALA A 62 -28.92 -31.58 -19.21
N HIS A 63 -28.03 -32.47 -19.61
CA HIS A 63 -26.96 -32.11 -20.55
C HIS A 63 -27.49 -32.23 -21.97
N VAL A 64 -27.36 -31.14 -22.72
CA VAL A 64 -27.80 -31.00 -24.11
C VAL A 64 -26.62 -30.71 -25.00
N SER A 65 -26.57 -31.28 -26.18
CA SER A 65 -25.55 -31.04 -27.18
C SER A 65 -26.16 -30.85 -28.59
N GLY A 66 -25.40 -30.19 -29.42
CA GLY A 66 -25.85 -29.92 -30.79
C GLY A 66 -24.71 -29.40 -31.65
N THR A 67 -25.05 -29.10 -32.90
CA THR A 67 -24.13 -28.44 -33.82
C THR A 67 -24.76 -27.21 -34.44
N VAL A 68 -23.96 -26.18 -34.61
CA VAL A 68 -24.29 -24.93 -35.26
C VAL A 68 -23.38 -24.74 -36.46
N ASN A 69 -23.94 -24.59 -37.64
CA ASN A 69 -23.19 -24.23 -38.84
C ASN A 69 -23.41 -22.72 -39.12
N PRO A 70 -22.37 -21.89 -38.98
CA PRO A 70 -22.46 -20.45 -39.23
C PRO A 70 -22.78 -20.07 -40.68
N SER A 71 -22.68 -21.03 -41.62
CA SER A 71 -22.98 -20.89 -43.06
C SER A 71 -22.11 -19.87 -43.81
N GLY A 72 -20.93 -19.55 -43.30
CA GLY A 72 -19.94 -18.68 -43.95
C GLY A 72 -20.21 -17.19 -43.91
N GLY A 73 -21.01 -16.74 -42.97
CA GLY A 73 -21.24 -15.30 -42.71
C GLY A 73 -20.02 -14.59 -42.10
N PRO A 74 -19.84 -13.28 -42.33
CA PRO A 74 -18.73 -12.52 -41.80
C PRO A 74 -18.90 -12.07 -40.32
N SER A 75 -19.97 -12.48 -39.67
CA SER A 75 -20.38 -12.00 -38.34
C SER A 75 -20.44 -13.12 -37.31
N THR A 76 -20.26 -12.77 -36.03
CA THR A 76 -20.45 -13.67 -34.90
C THR A 76 -21.80 -14.35 -34.94
N THR A 77 -21.85 -15.66 -34.75
CA THR A 77 -23.08 -16.45 -34.64
C THR A 77 -23.34 -16.74 -33.16
N TYR A 78 -24.49 -16.27 -32.65
CA TYR A 78 -24.96 -16.57 -31.29
C TYR A 78 -25.80 -17.84 -31.33
N TRP A 79 -25.74 -18.61 -30.26
CA TRP A 79 -26.54 -19.81 -30.12
C TRP A 79 -27.02 -19.96 -28.67
N HIS A 80 -28.21 -20.60 -28.51
CA HIS A 80 -28.69 -21.02 -27.20
C HIS A 80 -29.66 -22.18 -27.37
N PHE A 81 -29.73 -23.02 -26.34
CA PHE A 81 -30.78 -24.03 -26.25
C PHE A 81 -32.03 -23.39 -25.63
N GLU A 82 -33.18 -23.87 -26.07
CA GLU A 82 -34.47 -23.56 -25.48
C GLU A 82 -35.18 -24.86 -25.12
N TYR A 83 -35.94 -24.85 -24.04
CA TYR A 83 -36.63 -26.03 -23.55
C TYR A 83 -38.06 -25.68 -23.08
N THR A 84 -38.98 -26.68 -23.17
CA THR A 84 -40.36 -26.51 -22.74
C THR A 84 -41.03 -27.86 -22.45
N THR A 85 -42.08 -27.83 -21.63
CA THR A 85 -42.96 -28.99 -21.40
C THR A 85 -44.16 -28.97 -22.35
N THR A 86 -44.37 -27.91 -23.16
CA THR A 86 -45.50 -27.70 -24.05
C THR A 86 -45.03 -27.19 -25.43
N PRO A 87 -44.38 -28.04 -26.25
CA PRO A 87 -43.70 -27.65 -27.50
C PRO A 87 -44.65 -27.07 -28.58
N GLY A 88 -45.96 -27.16 -28.40
CA GLY A 88 -46.94 -26.55 -29.29
C GLY A 88 -47.33 -25.09 -28.97
N ASP A 89 -46.77 -24.52 -27.93
CA ASP A 89 -46.97 -23.12 -27.54
C ASP A 89 -45.65 -22.39 -27.63
N ASP A 90 -45.50 -21.54 -28.65
CA ASP A 90 -44.26 -20.79 -28.90
C ASP A 90 -43.90 -19.83 -27.75
N SER A 91 -44.84 -19.45 -26.88
CA SER A 91 -44.57 -18.61 -25.71
C SER A 91 -44.05 -19.38 -24.50
N SER A 92 -44.05 -20.71 -24.56
CA SER A 92 -43.67 -21.60 -23.44
C SER A 92 -42.18 -21.95 -23.36
N TRP A 93 -41.42 -21.62 -24.42
CA TRP A 93 -40.01 -21.92 -24.50
C TRP A 93 -39.20 -21.08 -23.54
N GLN A 94 -38.34 -21.72 -22.73
CA GLN A 94 -37.45 -21.09 -21.75
C GLN A 94 -36.01 -21.17 -22.25
N PHE A 95 -35.24 -20.10 -21.98
CA PHE A 95 -33.83 -20.04 -22.36
C PHE A 95 -33.00 -20.96 -21.49
N GLY A 96 -32.16 -21.77 -22.13
CA GLY A 96 -31.14 -22.63 -21.54
C GLY A 96 -29.72 -22.08 -21.74
N PRO A 97 -28.70 -22.95 -21.72
CA PRO A 97 -27.31 -22.58 -21.95
C PRO A 97 -27.10 -22.07 -23.39
N GLY A 98 -26.19 -21.11 -23.57
CA GLY A 98 -25.89 -20.51 -24.86
C GLY A 98 -24.47 -19.90 -24.87
N GLY A 99 -24.04 -19.51 -26.08
CA GLY A 99 -22.73 -18.91 -26.30
C GLY A 99 -22.60 -18.23 -27.65
N GLU A 100 -21.38 -17.92 -28.02
CA GLU A 100 -21.05 -17.30 -29.30
C GLU A 100 -20.00 -18.13 -30.08
N ILE A 101 -20.09 -18.14 -31.40
CA ILE A 101 -19.08 -18.64 -32.33
C ILE A 101 -18.52 -17.41 -33.04
N SER A 102 -17.22 -17.15 -32.83
CA SER A 102 -16.53 -15.96 -33.35
C SER A 102 -15.20 -16.33 -34.03
N GLY A 103 -14.60 -15.39 -34.74
CA GLY A 103 -13.33 -15.59 -35.44
C GLY A 103 -13.43 -16.55 -36.63
N PRO A 104 -12.39 -17.34 -36.94
CA PRO A 104 -12.36 -18.21 -38.14
C PRO A 104 -13.48 -19.24 -38.22
N ASP A 105 -14.01 -19.68 -37.09
CA ASP A 105 -15.09 -20.65 -37.02
C ASP A 105 -16.43 -20.01 -37.41
N ALA A 106 -16.62 -18.71 -37.18
CA ALA A 106 -17.81 -17.98 -37.64
C ALA A 106 -17.83 -17.75 -39.15
N GLU A 107 -16.68 -17.61 -39.79
CA GLU A 107 -16.55 -17.48 -41.24
C GLU A 107 -16.61 -18.85 -41.97
N GLY A 108 -16.66 -19.96 -41.23
CA GLY A 108 -16.68 -21.32 -41.75
C GLY A 108 -18.04 -21.78 -42.20
N THR A 109 -18.04 -22.83 -43.06
CA THR A 109 -19.25 -23.55 -43.45
C THR A 109 -19.33 -24.94 -42.81
N SER A 110 -18.46 -25.24 -41.87
CA SER A 110 -18.42 -26.49 -41.11
C SER A 110 -19.27 -26.38 -39.84
N PRO A 111 -20.04 -27.43 -39.48
CA PRO A 111 -20.75 -27.43 -38.20
C PRO A 111 -19.76 -27.39 -37.00
N VAL A 112 -20.04 -26.51 -36.08
CA VAL A 112 -19.30 -26.32 -34.78
C VAL A 112 -20.11 -27.02 -33.69
N PRO A 113 -19.55 -27.93 -32.90
CA PRO A 113 -20.23 -28.56 -31.79
C PRO A 113 -20.46 -27.57 -30.66
N VAL A 114 -21.63 -27.63 -30.03
CA VAL A 114 -22.04 -26.81 -28.90
C VAL A 114 -22.74 -27.68 -27.88
N ASP A 115 -22.52 -27.40 -26.60
CA ASP A 115 -23.14 -28.17 -25.53
C ASP A 115 -23.38 -27.29 -24.29
N GLY A 116 -24.16 -27.79 -23.34
CA GLY A 116 -24.40 -27.11 -22.10
C GLY A 116 -25.34 -27.89 -21.19
N THR A 117 -25.52 -27.39 -19.98
CA THR A 117 -26.43 -28.00 -19.01
C THR A 117 -27.62 -27.09 -18.73
N ILE A 118 -28.82 -27.61 -18.90
CA ILE A 118 -30.06 -26.97 -18.45
C ILE A 118 -30.24 -27.30 -16.98
N GLU A 119 -30.48 -26.29 -16.17
CA GLU A 119 -30.63 -26.40 -14.72
C GLU A 119 -32.06 -26.08 -14.25
N SER A 120 -32.36 -26.38 -12.98
CA SER A 120 -33.65 -26.06 -12.34
C SER A 120 -34.87 -26.71 -12.98
N LEU A 121 -34.73 -27.85 -13.59
CA LEU A 121 -35.81 -28.65 -14.14
C LEU A 121 -36.66 -29.29 -13.03
N GLN A 122 -37.90 -29.61 -13.33
CA GLN A 122 -38.75 -30.37 -12.40
C GLN A 122 -38.49 -31.87 -12.57
N PRO A 123 -38.36 -32.64 -11.50
CA PRO A 123 -38.22 -34.09 -11.56
C PRO A 123 -39.44 -34.76 -12.28
N GLU A 124 -39.19 -35.96 -12.83
CA GLU A 124 -40.21 -36.81 -13.51
C GLU A 124 -41.02 -36.05 -14.58
N THR A 125 -40.35 -35.09 -15.23
CA THR A 125 -41.02 -34.21 -16.20
C THR A 125 -40.38 -34.36 -17.56
N GLU A 126 -41.24 -34.53 -18.61
CA GLU A 126 -40.80 -34.58 -20.00
C GLU A 126 -40.62 -33.17 -20.56
N TYR A 127 -39.47 -32.93 -21.12
CA TYR A 127 -39.12 -31.67 -21.79
C TYR A 127 -38.80 -31.91 -23.25
N SER A 128 -39.17 -30.98 -24.09
CA SER A 128 -38.69 -30.84 -25.46
C SER A 128 -37.60 -29.80 -25.51
N VAL A 129 -36.57 -30.02 -26.33
CA VAL A 129 -35.44 -29.09 -26.45
C VAL A 129 -35.24 -28.71 -27.93
N ARG A 130 -34.87 -27.46 -28.17
CA ARG A 130 -34.44 -26.98 -29.49
C ARG A 130 -33.18 -26.14 -29.37
N LEU A 131 -32.36 -26.10 -30.40
CA LEU A 131 -31.20 -25.24 -30.52
C LEU A 131 -31.52 -24.11 -31.47
N VAL A 132 -31.29 -22.90 -31.03
CA VAL A 132 -31.52 -21.66 -31.79
C VAL A 132 -30.16 -21.08 -32.13
N ALA A 133 -29.97 -20.66 -33.37
CA ALA A 133 -28.78 -19.95 -33.83
C ALA A 133 -29.18 -18.68 -34.59
N GLU A 134 -28.51 -17.58 -34.33
CA GLU A 134 -28.73 -16.29 -34.96
C GLU A 134 -27.39 -15.58 -35.25
N ASN A 135 -27.31 -14.81 -36.29
CA ASN A 135 -26.16 -13.98 -36.61
C ASN A 135 -26.47 -12.49 -36.35
N GLU A 136 -25.46 -11.63 -36.35
CA GLU A 136 -25.58 -10.21 -35.92
C GLU A 136 -26.54 -9.39 -36.77
N GLU A 137 -26.90 -9.81 -37.99
CA GLU A 137 -27.81 -9.06 -38.83
C GLU A 137 -29.30 -9.27 -38.49
N GLY A 138 -29.62 -10.08 -37.48
CA GLY A 138 -30.95 -10.18 -36.86
C GLY A 138 -32.09 -10.65 -37.78
N ALA A 139 -31.74 -10.98 -39.00
CA ALA A 139 -32.71 -11.44 -40.02
C ALA A 139 -32.82 -12.97 -40.12
N ASN A 140 -31.90 -13.68 -39.47
CA ASN A 140 -31.70 -15.12 -39.67
C ASN A 140 -31.67 -15.89 -38.34
N HIS A 141 -32.79 -15.80 -37.63
CA HIS A 141 -33.04 -16.63 -36.44
C HIS A 141 -33.51 -18.01 -36.93
N VAL A 142 -32.72 -19.06 -36.70
CA VAL A 142 -33.07 -20.42 -37.08
C VAL A 142 -33.11 -21.30 -35.84
N ALA A 143 -34.26 -21.90 -35.60
CA ALA A 143 -34.42 -22.91 -34.56
C ALA A 143 -34.49 -24.32 -35.21
N THR A 144 -34.05 -25.35 -34.50
CA THR A 144 -34.28 -26.74 -34.89
C THR A 144 -35.77 -26.99 -35.14
N GLU A 145 -36.13 -27.63 -36.29
CA GLU A 145 -37.51 -27.92 -36.64
C GLU A 145 -38.06 -29.15 -35.89
N ALA A 146 -39.38 -29.17 -35.69
CA ALA A 146 -40.07 -30.35 -35.13
C ALA A 146 -39.95 -31.59 -36.06
N PRO A 147 -39.86 -32.81 -35.49
CA PRO A 147 -40.11 -33.16 -34.10
C PRO A 147 -38.91 -32.84 -33.21
N TYR A 148 -39.13 -32.17 -32.12
CA TYR A 148 -38.05 -31.80 -31.15
C TYR A 148 -37.58 -33.01 -30.37
N PRO A 149 -36.27 -33.18 -30.12
CA PRO A 149 -35.78 -34.16 -29.18
C PRO A 149 -36.41 -33.94 -27.81
N THR A 150 -36.75 -35.05 -27.14
CA THR A 150 -37.32 -35.01 -25.80
C THR A 150 -36.42 -35.77 -24.81
N PHE A 151 -36.49 -35.38 -23.57
CA PHE A 151 -35.91 -36.11 -22.45
C PHE A 151 -36.88 -36.02 -21.27
N THR A 152 -36.80 -37.02 -20.39
CA THR A 152 -37.56 -37.01 -19.14
C THR A 152 -36.55 -36.98 -17.99
N THR A 153 -36.70 -36.03 -17.07
CA THR A 153 -35.92 -35.97 -15.86
C THR A 153 -36.21 -37.19 -14.98
N LYS A 154 -35.22 -37.65 -14.25
CA LYS A 154 -35.40 -38.76 -13.34
C LYS A 154 -36.49 -38.49 -12.28
N GLY A 155 -37.07 -39.53 -11.72
CA GLY A 155 -38.11 -39.43 -10.71
C GLY A 155 -37.61 -38.79 -9.39
N PRO A 156 -38.54 -38.40 -8.49
CA PRO A 156 -38.19 -37.65 -7.28
C PRO A 156 -37.25 -38.48 -6.39
N VAL A 157 -36.12 -37.82 -6.06
CA VAL A 157 -35.20 -38.37 -5.05
C VAL A 157 -35.82 -38.19 -3.65
N ALA A 158 -35.74 -39.19 -2.79
CA ALA A 158 -36.09 -39.05 -1.39
C ALA A 158 -35.06 -38.14 -0.70
N LYS A 159 -35.52 -37.26 0.20
CA LYS A 159 -34.60 -36.52 1.07
C LYS A 159 -33.80 -37.46 1.96
N ALA A 160 -32.59 -37.06 2.30
CA ALA A 160 -31.81 -37.73 3.34
C ALA A 160 -32.57 -37.75 4.69
N THR A 161 -32.29 -38.72 5.51
CA THR A 161 -32.76 -38.73 6.91
C THR A 161 -31.59 -38.41 7.84
N VAL A 162 -31.75 -37.43 8.72
CA VAL A 162 -30.71 -37.02 9.66
C VAL A 162 -31.06 -37.39 11.11
N SER A 163 -30.07 -37.87 11.84
CA SER A 163 -30.14 -37.99 13.29
C SER A 163 -28.93 -37.29 13.89
N PHE A 164 -29.16 -36.23 14.62
CA PHE A 164 -28.12 -35.47 15.31
C PHE A 164 -28.15 -35.78 16.80
N ASP A 165 -27.06 -36.32 17.33
CA ASP A 165 -26.96 -36.69 18.74
C ASP A 165 -26.85 -35.46 19.65
N PRO A 166 -27.22 -35.55 20.93
CA PRO A 166 -26.96 -34.50 21.90
C PRO A 166 -25.44 -34.24 22.02
N ILE A 167 -25.02 -32.95 21.97
CA ILE A 167 -23.63 -32.56 22.14
C ILE A 167 -23.28 -32.64 23.64
N THR A 168 -22.48 -33.63 24.04
CA THR A 168 -22.11 -33.89 25.44
C THR A 168 -20.61 -33.87 25.70
N VAL A 169 -19.80 -33.76 24.65
CA VAL A 169 -18.34 -33.68 24.75
C VAL A 169 -17.92 -32.31 24.17
N PHE A 170 -17.58 -31.40 25.06
CA PHE A 170 -17.13 -30.06 24.73
C PHE A 170 -16.17 -29.55 25.80
N THR A 171 -15.40 -28.54 25.46
CA THR A 171 -14.51 -27.78 26.34
C THR A 171 -14.87 -26.29 26.24
N ASP A 172 -14.00 -25.43 26.70
CA ASP A 172 -14.09 -23.98 26.53
C ASP A 172 -13.98 -23.53 25.05
N THR A 173 -13.31 -24.32 24.21
CA THR A 173 -13.01 -23.93 22.80
C THR A 173 -13.29 -25.01 21.78
N THR A 174 -13.75 -26.20 22.22
CA THR A 174 -14.01 -27.30 21.29
C THR A 174 -15.34 -28.00 21.59
N ALA A 175 -15.95 -28.60 20.56
CA ALA A 175 -17.10 -29.50 20.76
C ALA A 175 -17.04 -30.65 19.75
N LYS A 176 -17.53 -31.80 20.16
CA LYS A 176 -17.63 -32.98 19.31
C LYS A 176 -19.07 -33.19 18.88
N LEU A 177 -19.30 -33.22 17.58
CA LEU A 177 -20.59 -33.48 16.94
C LEU A 177 -20.65 -34.92 16.46
N THR A 178 -21.71 -35.64 16.77
CA THR A 178 -21.94 -37.00 16.30
C THR A 178 -23.39 -37.20 15.88
N GLY A 179 -23.61 -38.15 15.00
CA GLY A 179 -24.94 -38.49 14.52
C GLY A 179 -24.89 -39.45 13.35
N THR A 180 -25.99 -39.55 12.63
CA THR A 180 -26.09 -40.39 11.43
C THR A 180 -26.86 -39.67 10.34
N ILE A 181 -26.44 -39.87 9.09
CA ILE A 181 -27.14 -39.44 7.90
C ILE A 181 -27.37 -40.66 7.01
N ASP A 182 -28.63 -40.82 6.57
CA ASP A 182 -29.03 -41.86 5.66
C ASP A 182 -29.47 -41.25 4.34
N PRO A 183 -28.79 -41.52 3.24
CA PRO A 183 -29.14 -40.97 1.91
C PRO A 183 -30.53 -41.41 1.42
N ASN A 184 -31.12 -42.48 2.03
CA ASN A 184 -32.37 -43.10 1.60
C ASN A 184 -32.34 -43.51 0.12
N ALA A 185 -31.19 -43.98 -0.36
CA ALA A 185 -30.99 -44.32 -1.76
C ALA A 185 -31.28 -45.80 -1.99
N ALA A 186 -32.20 -46.08 -2.90
CA ALA A 186 -32.45 -47.45 -3.38
C ALA A 186 -31.41 -47.91 -4.43
N SER A 187 -30.46 -47.04 -4.81
CA SER A 187 -29.39 -47.34 -5.78
C SER A 187 -28.21 -46.36 -5.57
N ASP A 188 -27.08 -46.68 -6.18
CA ASP A 188 -25.84 -45.85 -6.22
C ASP A 188 -25.93 -44.65 -7.16
N ASP A 189 -27.13 -44.12 -7.43
CA ASP A 189 -27.36 -42.97 -8.28
C ASP A 189 -26.84 -41.70 -7.60
N PRO A 190 -25.95 -40.90 -8.32
CA PRO A 190 -25.36 -39.67 -7.76
C PRO A 190 -26.37 -38.62 -7.28
N GLY A 191 -27.63 -38.66 -7.73
CA GLY A 191 -28.65 -37.74 -7.23
C GLY A 191 -29.01 -37.94 -5.75
N PHE A 192 -28.70 -39.08 -5.18
CA PHE A 192 -28.86 -39.36 -3.76
C PHE A 192 -27.60 -39.05 -2.91
N ASN A 193 -26.48 -38.66 -3.53
CA ASN A 193 -25.32 -38.19 -2.78
C ASN A 193 -25.74 -37.04 -1.87
N VAL A 194 -25.34 -37.10 -0.62
CA VAL A 194 -25.69 -36.12 0.41
C VAL A 194 -24.48 -35.23 0.68
N HIS A 195 -24.63 -33.95 0.50
CA HIS A 195 -23.73 -32.93 1.06
C HIS A 195 -24.31 -32.47 2.38
N TYR A 196 -23.49 -32.48 3.45
CA TYR A 196 -23.92 -31.97 4.74
C TYR A 196 -22.95 -30.96 5.30
N GLU A 197 -23.48 -29.98 6.04
CA GLU A 197 -22.71 -28.92 6.70
C GLU A 197 -23.31 -28.58 8.04
N PHE A 198 -22.51 -27.99 8.94
CA PHE A 198 -22.95 -27.46 10.22
C PHE A 198 -22.90 -25.95 10.21
N ILE A 199 -24.01 -25.33 10.58
CA ILE A 199 -24.09 -23.87 10.78
C ILE A 199 -24.29 -23.64 12.27
N CYS A 200 -23.53 -22.71 12.84
CA CYS A 200 -23.64 -22.35 14.24
C CYS A 200 -24.01 -20.87 14.41
N GLU A 201 -24.78 -20.62 15.47
CA GLU A 201 -25.03 -19.27 15.99
C GLU A 201 -24.61 -19.22 17.47
N PRO A 202 -23.57 -18.45 17.86
CA PRO A 202 -22.62 -17.71 17.01
C PRO A 202 -21.85 -18.61 16.01
N SER A 203 -21.21 -17.99 15.01
CA SER A 203 -20.52 -18.71 13.94
C SER A 203 -19.44 -19.66 14.49
N CYS A 204 -19.44 -20.90 14.03
CA CYS A 204 -18.39 -21.89 14.25
C CYS A 204 -17.60 -22.21 12.98
N ALA A 205 -17.78 -21.41 11.92
CA ALA A 205 -17.00 -21.52 10.70
C ALA A 205 -15.52 -21.16 10.97
N ILE A 206 -14.60 -21.99 10.48
CA ILE A 206 -13.17 -21.70 10.56
C ILE A 206 -12.92 -20.45 9.70
N GLU A 207 -12.55 -19.36 10.37
CA GLU A 207 -12.24 -18.06 9.73
C GLU A 207 -13.36 -17.46 8.87
N GLY A 208 -14.61 -17.90 9.02
CA GLY A 208 -15.74 -17.42 8.24
C GLY A 208 -15.78 -17.91 6.79
N PHE A 209 -14.89 -18.83 6.40
CA PHE A 209 -14.79 -19.31 5.02
C PHE A 209 -15.41 -20.68 4.77
N PHE A 210 -15.41 -21.57 5.74
CA PHE A 210 -15.95 -22.93 5.58
C PHE A 210 -16.72 -23.38 6.79
N ASN A 211 -17.94 -23.83 6.57
CA ASN A 211 -18.68 -24.59 7.58
C ASN A 211 -18.10 -26.01 7.64
N PRO A 212 -17.91 -26.60 8.85
CA PRO A 212 -17.59 -28.02 8.94
C PRO A 212 -18.65 -28.85 8.25
N GLY A 213 -18.28 -29.91 7.54
CA GLY A 213 -19.22 -30.75 6.80
C GLY A 213 -18.52 -31.86 6.03
N GLY A 214 -19.25 -32.51 5.12
CA GLY A 214 -18.73 -33.58 4.27
C GLY A 214 -19.74 -34.07 3.24
N ASP A 215 -19.31 -35.10 2.47
CA ASP A 215 -20.10 -35.72 1.44
C ASP A 215 -20.29 -37.22 1.77
N ILE A 216 -21.49 -37.74 1.53
CA ILE A 216 -21.86 -39.14 1.70
C ILE A 216 -22.37 -39.64 0.34
N ALA A 217 -21.79 -40.77 -0.13
CA ALA A 217 -22.24 -41.40 -1.34
C ALA A 217 -23.62 -42.05 -1.18
N ALA A 218 -24.35 -42.12 -2.28
CA ALA A 218 -25.67 -42.73 -2.33
C ALA A 218 -25.66 -44.23 -1.96
N ASP A 219 -26.36 -44.60 -0.91
CA ASP A 219 -26.70 -46.00 -0.58
C ASP A 219 -27.94 -46.03 0.35
N ASP A 220 -28.37 -47.22 0.75
CA ASP A 220 -29.54 -47.43 1.65
C ASP A 220 -29.12 -47.67 3.12
N THR A 221 -27.91 -47.22 3.48
CA THR A 221 -27.39 -47.44 4.83
C THR A 221 -27.18 -46.11 5.56
N SER A 222 -27.39 -46.15 6.86
CA SER A 222 -27.15 -44.97 7.69
C SER A 222 -25.67 -44.83 8.02
N HIS A 223 -25.06 -43.68 7.65
CA HIS A 223 -23.66 -43.35 7.82
C HIS A 223 -23.46 -42.54 9.10
N PRO A 224 -22.63 -43.00 10.05
CA PRO A 224 -22.26 -42.19 11.19
C PRO A 224 -21.29 -41.09 10.76
N PHE A 225 -21.47 -39.87 11.26
CA PHE A 225 -20.49 -38.79 11.17
C PHE A 225 -19.94 -38.47 12.56
N GLU A 226 -18.70 -38.02 12.56
CA GLU A 226 -18.01 -37.45 13.71
C GLU A 226 -17.21 -36.22 13.25
N THR A 227 -17.55 -35.05 13.79
CA THR A 227 -16.91 -33.79 13.46
C THR A 227 -16.52 -33.05 14.73
N ASN A 228 -15.32 -32.51 14.79
CA ASN A 228 -14.86 -31.69 15.90
C ASN A 228 -14.91 -30.22 15.53
N LEU A 229 -15.64 -29.42 16.29
CA LEU A 229 -15.57 -27.99 16.27
C LEU A 229 -14.37 -27.51 17.07
N SER A 230 -13.68 -26.48 16.63
CA SER A 230 -12.56 -25.84 17.34
C SER A 230 -12.61 -24.32 17.15
N GLY A 231 -11.96 -23.57 18.03
CA GLY A 231 -11.98 -22.11 18.00
C GLY A 231 -13.30 -21.50 18.48
N LEU A 232 -14.06 -22.23 19.28
CA LEU A 232 -15.27 -21.72 19.94
C LEU A 232 -14.89 -20.69 21.01
N GLU A 233 -15.81 -19.78 21.31
CA GLU A 233 -15.63 -18.83 22.42
C GLU A 233 -16.00 -19.48 23.74
N PRO A 234 -15.19 -19.30 24.82
CA PRO A 234 -15.54 -19.80 26.17
C PRO A 234 -16.81 -19.15 26.71
N ASN A 235 -17.47 -19.84 27.64
CA ASN A 235 -18.67 -19.39 28.37
C ASN A 235 -19.75 -18.85 27.43
N THR A 236 -20.02 -19.58 26.34
CA THR A 236 -20.87 -19.11 25.23
C THR A 236 -21.89 -20.19 24.87
N ASP A 237 -23.15 -19.79 24.69
CA ASP A 237 -24.21 -20.65 24.19
C ASP A 237 -24.10 -20.75 22.66
N TYR A 238 -24.08 -21.99 22.15
CA TYR A 238 -24.08 -22.26 20.71
C TYR A 238 -25.33 -23.05 20.32
N ASP A 239 -25.98 -22.60 19.27
CA ASP A 239 -27.00 -23.36 18.55
C ASP A 239 -26.39 -23.90 17.26
N VAL A 240 -26.37 -25.21 17.07
CA VAL A 240 -25.79 -25.89 15.92
C VAL A 240 -26.88 -26.53 15.09
N GLU A 241 -26.95 -26.19 13.81
CA GLU A 241 -27.86 -26.81 12.86
C GLU A 241 -27.06 -27.67 11.86
N LEU A 242 -27.39 -28.93 11.80
CA LEU A 242 -26.95 -29.87 10.77
C LEU A 242 -27.89 -29.75 9.59
N ILE A 243 -27.36 -29.46 8.43
CA ILE A 243 -28.08 -29.36 7.17
C ILE A 243 -27.57 -30.42 6.20
N ALA A 244 -28.45 -31.29 5.72
CA ALA A 244 -28.11 -32.34 4.76
C ALA A 244 -28.94 -32.14 3.48
N ARG A 245 -28.26 -32.09 2.33
CA ARG A 245 -28.85 -31.78 1.02
C ARG A 245 -28.55 -32.89 0.02
N ASN A 246 -29.57 -33.31 -0.69
CA ASN A 246 -29.44 -34.13 -1.90
C ASN A 246 -30.39 -33.58 -3.00
N ALA A 247 -30.49 -34.24 -4.15
CA ALA A 247 -31.41 -33.79 -5.22
C ALA A 247 -32.91 -33.80 -4.79
N GLY A 248 -33.27 -34.53 -3.75
CA GLY A 248 -34.64 -34.57 -3.16
C GLY A 248 -34.94 -33.36 -2.27
N GLY A 249 -33.95 -32.60 -1.86
CA GLY A 249 -34.12 -31.42 -1.02
C GLY A 249 -33.27 -31.45 0.26
N GLU A 250 -33.60 -30.58 1.19
CA GLU A 250 -32.86 -30.32 2.41
C GLU A 250 -33.59 -30.91 3.61
N GLU A 251 -32.86 -31.51 4.52
CA GLU A 251 -33.33 -31.98 5.85
C GLU A 251 -32.42 -31.39 6.91
N THR A 252 -32.99 -30.94 8.04
CA THR A 252 -32.23 -30.26 9.10
C THR A 252 -32.50 -30.83 10.48
N ALA A 253 -31.49 -30.73 11.36
CA ALA A 253 -31.61 -31.06 12.76
C ALA A 253 -30.73 -30.13 13.62
N SER A 254 -31.25 -29.62 14.74
CA SER A 254 -30.55 -28.65 15.57
C SER A 254 -30.24 -29.20 16.97
N ARG A 255 -29.12 -28.73 17.55
CA ARG A 255 -28.70 -28.99 18.94
C ARG A 255 -28.05 -27.75 19.53
N SER A 256 -28.20 -27.56 20.81
CA SER A 256 -27.55 -26.48 21.57
C SER A 256 -26.60 -27.06 22.62
N PHE A 257 -25.56 -26.33 22.92
CA PHE A 257 -24.64 -26.59 24.01
C PHE A 257 -24.05 -25.28 24.53
N HIS A 258 -23.44 -25.32 25.73
CA HIS A 258 -22.76 -24.20 26.35
C HIS A 258 -21.31 -24.58 26.59
N THR A 259 -20.35 -23.82 26.05
CA THR A 259 -18.91 -24.05 26.25
C THR A 259 -18.50 -23.78 27.70
N GLU A 260 -17.46 -24.49 28.17
CA GLU A 260 -16.95 -24.27 29.53
C GLU A 260 -16.39 -22.84 29.68
N ALA A 261 -16.45 -22.31 30.88
CA ALA A 261 -15.83 -21.03 31.18
C ALA A 261 -14.30 -21.20 31.30
N ALA A 262 -13.53 -20.18 30.92
CA ALA A 262 -12.08 -20.16 30.97
C ALA A 262 -11.55 -18.95 31.75
N ALA A 263 -10.33 -19.06 32.28
CA ALA A 263 -9.64 -17.91 32.85
C ALA A 263 -9.41 -16.81 31.81
N PRO A 264 -9.39 -15.52 32.20
CA PRO A 264 -9.11 -14.44 31.29
C PRO A 264 -7.70 -14.56 30.70
N THR A 265 -7.47 -13.93 29.54
CA THR A 265 -6.09 -13.70 29.11
C THR A 265 -5.69 -12.25 29.40
N VAL A 266 -4.42 -12.05 29.77
CA VAL A 266 -3.87 -10.73 30.04
C VAL A 266 -2.49 -10.59 29.40
N GLU A 267 -2.27 -9.46 28.79
CA GLU A 267 -0.98 -9.04 28.23
C GLU A 267 -0.58 -7.69 28.82
N THR A 268 0.67 -7.55 29.21
CA THR A 268 1.24 -6.25 29.57
C THR A 268 1.51 -5.47 28.28
N VAL A 269 0.93 -4.28 28.18
CA VAL A 269 1.06 -3.42 26.98
C VAL A 269 2.11 -2.35 27.24
N PRO A 270 2.98 -1.98 26.29
CA PRO A 270 4.00 -0.97 26.46
C PRO A 270 3.47 0.31 27.10
N ALA A 271 4.18 0.81 28.10
CA ALA A 271 3.84 2.04 28.80
C ALA A 271 4.02 3.27 27.90
N PHE A 272 3.37 4.38 28.26
CA PHE A 272 3.62 5.69 27.66
C PHE A 272 4.04 6.69 28.74
N ALA A 273 5.31 7.14 28.68
CA ALA A 273 5.86 8.14 29.61
C ALA A 273 5.33 9.53 29.27
N LEU A 274 4.78 10.23 30.26
CA LEU A 274 4.28 11.58 30.07
C LEU A 274 5.38 12.63 30.24
N GLU A 275 5.19 13.80 29.63
CA GLU A 275 6.12 14.93 29.71
C GLU A 275 6.44 15.29 31.16
N GLY A 276 7.69 15.68 31.41
CA GLY A 276 8.17 16.04 32.76
C GLY A 276 8.59 14.85 33.61
N GLY A 277 8.41 13.61 33.14
CA GLY A 277 8.99 12.39 33.73
C GLY A 277 8.48 11.99 35.11
N THR A 278 7.38 12.60 35.60
CA THR A 278 6.81 12.32 36.93
C THR A 278 5.52 11.49 36.84
N GLU A 279 5.01 11.24 35.67
CA GLU A 279 3.77 10.49 35.38
C GLU A 279 3.95 9.56 34.18
N ALA A 280 3.15 8.49 34.10
CA ALA A 280 3.09 7.58 32.97
C ALA A 280 1.71 6.93 32.85
N LEU A 281 1.37 6.46 31.67
CA LEU A 281 0.25 5.56 31.40
C LEU A 281 0.80 4.14 31.31
N LEU A 282 0.28 3.22 32.11
CA LEU A 282 0.58 1.79 32.07
C LEU A 282 -0.60 1.06 31.42
N GLY A 283 -0.34 0.08 30.57
CA GLY A 283 -1.36 -0.61 29.78
C GLY A 283 -1.54 -2.09 30.14
N ALA A 284 -2.78 -2.55 30.08
CA ALA A 284 -3.16 -3.94 30.16
C ALA A 284 -4.11 -4.29 29.00
N ARG A 285 -3.80 -5.32 28.21
CA ARG A 285 -4.74 -5.91 27.26
C ARG A 285 -5.39 -7.09 27.91
N VAL A 286 -6.71 -7.07 28.13
CA VAL A 286 -7.45 -8.10 28.82
C VAL A 286 -8.55 -8.62 27.93
N ASN A 287 -8.63 -9.97 27.77
CA ASN A 287 -9.82 -10.64 27.24
C ASN A 287 -10.52 -11.36 28.37
N PRO A 288 -11.72 -10.93 28.78
CA PRO A 288 -12.47 -11.54 29.86
C PRO A 288 -13.01 -12.96 29.56
N LYS A 289 -12.95 -13.43 28.31
CA LYS A 289 -13.45 -14.75 27.90
C LYS A 289 -14.92 -14.97 28.30
N ASN A 290 -15.76 -13.96 28.09
CA ASN A 290 -17.19 -13.93 28.45
C ASN A 290 -17.49 -14.14 29.96
N THR A 291 -16.48 -13.90 30.83
CA THR A 291 -16.61 -14.01 32.30
C THR A 291 -16.24 -12.69 32.97
N ALA A 292 -17.02 -12.26 33.98
CA ALA A 292 -16.74 -11.00 34.67
C ALA A 292 -15.31 -10.98 35.23
N THR A 293 -14.51 -10.02 34.80
CA THR A 293 -13.07 -9.95 35.07
C THR A 293 -12.68 -8.60 35.64
N THR A 294 -11.80 -8.59 36.62
CA THR A 294 -11.12 -7.41 37.13
C THR A 294 -9.66 -7.42 36.69
N TYR A 295 -9.04 -6.24 36.62
CA TYR A 295 -7.63 -6.09 36.28
C TYR A 295 -6.96 -5.00 37.12
N TRP A 296 -5.64 -5.07 37.20
CA TRP A 296 -4.76 -4.03 37.76
C TRP A 296 -3.35 -4.16 37.17
N ILE A 297 -2.51 -3.20 37.43
CA ILE A 297 -1.11 -3.19 36.99
C ILE A 297 -0.23 -3.06 38.20
N GLU A 298 0.67 -4.02 38.41
CA GLU A 298 1.71 -4.00 39.43
C GLU A 298 2.94 -3.27 38.86
N TRP A 299 3.54 -2.33 39.63
CA TRP A 299 4.65 -1.52 39.15
C TRP A 299 5.62 -1.11 40.24
N GLY A 300 6.89 -0.79 39.88
CA GLY A 300 7.92 -0.38 40.79
C GLY A 300 9.28 -0.20 40.13
N ALA A 301 10.29 0.22 40.92
CA ALA A 301 11.65 0.41 40.43
C ALA A 301 12.42 -0.93 40.21
N THR A 302 11.81 -2.06 40.49
CA THR A 302 12.36 -3.42 40.26
C THR A 302 11.21 -4.38 39.97
N THR A 303 11.52 -5.58 39.52
CA THR A 303 10.57 -6.69 39.32
C THR A 303 9.85 -7.18 40.56
N ALA A 304 10.17 -6.66 41.75
CA ALA A 304 9.41 -6.88 42.98
C ALA A 304 8.18 -5.96 43.08
N TYR A 305 8.03 -5.02 42.16
CA TYR A 305 6.97 -4.02 42.01
C TYR A 305 6.72 -3.19 43.28
N GLY A 306 5.72 -3.49 44.07
CA GLY A 306 5.42 -2.84 45.35
C GLY A 306 4.29 -1.82 45.32
N ASN A 307 3.80 -1.49 44.13
CA ASN A 307 2.64 -0.63 43.93
C ASN A 307 1.66 -1.28 42.96
N SER A 308 0.38 -0.88 43.09
CA SER A 308 -0.69 -1.31 42.15
C SER A 308 -1.44 -0.10 41.58
N ALA A 309 -1.92 -0.22 40.35
CA ALA A 309 -2.75 0.78 39.68
C ALA A 309 -3.98 0.11 39.01
N PRO A 310 -5.23 0.40 39.49
CA PRO A 310 -5.54 1.19 40.69
C PRO A 310 -5.05 0.48 41.98
N ALA A 311 -4.88 1.27 43.02
CA ALA A 311 -4.42 0.76 44.32
C ALA A 311 -5.41 -0.20 45.00
N THR A 312 -6.66 -0.24 44.57
CA THR A 312 -7.73 -1.14 45.03
C THR A 312 -7.68 -2.51 44.34
N GLU A 313 -6.91 -2.67 43.25
CA GLU A 313 -6.77 -3.90 42.46
C GLU A 313 -8.10 -4.48 41.93
N ASP A 314 -9.07 -3.60 41.59
CA ASP A 314 -10.44 -3.98 41.24
C ASP A 314 -11.02 -3.27 39.99
N ALA A 315 -10.16 -2.75 39.09
CA ALA A 315 -10.66 -2.14 37.87
C ALA A 315 -11.39 -3.20 37.01
N SER A 316 -12.58 -2.87 36.54
CA SER A 316 -13.38 -3.81 35.76
C SER A 316 -12.90 -3.85 34.31
N ALA A 317 -12.60 -5.04 33.81
CA ALA A 317 -12.41 -5.33 32.38
C ALA A 317 -13.71 -5.74 31.66
N GLY A 318 -14.84 -5.83 32.40
CA GLY A 318 -16.12 -6.27 31.87
C GLY A 318 -16.27 -7.80 31.84
N ALA A 319 -17.15 -8.28 30.95
CA ALA A 319 -17.42 -9.71 30.75
C ALA A 319 -17.60 -10.04 29.25
N GLY A 320 -16.87 -9.38 28.39
CA GLY A 320 -16.92 -9.60 26.93
C GLY A 320 -15.97 -10.72 26.47
N GLY A 321 -16.18 -11.20 25.22
CA GLY A 321 -15.32 -12.23 24.61
C GLY A 321 -14.10 -11.67 23.89
N LYS A 322 -13.96 -10.34 23.75
CA LYS A 322 -12.88 -9.71 22.97
C LYS A 322 -11.85 -9.02 23.86
N ALA A 323 -10.58 -9.12 23.46
CA ALA A 323 -9.50 -8.39 24.13
C ALA A 323 -9.66 -6.88 23.95
N GLN A 324 -9.42 -6.12 25.02
CA GLN A 324 -9.43 -4.65 25.05
C GLN A 324 -8.23 -4.13 25.81
N ILE A 325 -7.71 -2.96 25.40
CA ILE A 325 -6.62 -2.30 26.11
C ILE A 325 -7.22 -1.32 27.12
N PHE A 326 -6.71 -1.41 28.32
CA PHE A 326 -7.04 -0.52 29.44
C PHE A 326 -5.77 0.19 29.91
N SER A 327 -5.86 1.48 30.18
CA SER A 327 -4.74 2.29 30.63
C SER A 327 -4.96 2.79 32.05
N GLN A 328 -3.90 2.77 32.86
CA GLN A 328 -3.90 3.30 34.23
C GLN A 328 -2.81 4.38 34.34
N LYS A 329 -3.20 5.59 34.75
CA LYS A 329 -2.25 6.68 34.99
C LYS A 329 -1.60 6.52 36.38
N ILE A 330 -0.27 6.53 36.41
CA ILE A 330 0.53 6.57 37.65
C ILE A 330 1.24 7.91 37.77
N SER A 331 1.63 8.27 38.97
CA SER A 331 2.31 9.54 39.27
C SER A 331 3.32 9.38 40.41
N GLY A 332 4.15 10.41 40.61
CA GLY A 332 5.20 10.40 41.64
C GLY A 332 6.47 9.69 41.21
N LEU A 333 6.68 9.52 39.90
CA LEU A 333 7.87 8.93 39.31
C LEU A 333 9.06 9.91 39.38
N THR A 334 10.27 9.39 39.30
CA THR A 334 11.52 10.15 39.16
C THR A 334 11.85 10.25 37.66
N PRO A 335 12.16 11.45 37.14
CA PRO A 335 12.55 11.60 35.73
C PRO A 335 13.81 10.80 35.37
N SER A 336 13.93 10.43 34.08
CA SER A 336 15.05 9.63 33.54
C SER A 336 15.38 8.40 34.41
N THR A 337 14.33 7.65 34.74
CA THR A 337 14.44 6.49 35.65
C THR A 337 13.64 5.33 35.05
N GLU A 338 14.26 4.15 35.06
CA GLU A 338 13.62 2.92 34.64
C GLU A 338 12.69 2.37 35.73
N TYR A 339 11.51 1.91 35.29
CA TYR A 339 10.51 1.24 36.11
C TYR A 339 10.06 -0.04 35.45
N HIS A 340 9.74 -1.05 36.28
CA HIS A 340 9.15 -2.34 35.87
C HIS A 340 7.66 -2.33 36.15
N PHE A 341 6.90 -3.04 35.31
CA PHE A 341 5.46 -3.24 35.52
C PHE A 341 4.95 -4.48 34.81
N ARG A 342 3.82 -5.02 35.30
CA ARG A 342 3.07 -6.07 34.63
C ARG A 342 1.58 -5.90 34.86
N ALA A 343 0.79 -6.35 33.88
CA ALA A 343 -0.66 -6.43 33.99
C ALA A 343 -1.09 -7.72 34.70
N VAL A 344 -2.18 -7.64 35.46
CA VAL A 344 -2.80 -8.78 36.14
C VAL A 344 -4.29 -8.75 35.88
N ALA A 345 -4.90 -9.90 35.59
CA ALA A 345 -6.35 -10.05 35.46
C ALA A 345 -6.86 -11.22 36.30
N GLU A 346 -8.04 -11.07 36.86
CA GLU A 346 -8.66 -12.08 37.73
C GLU A 346 -10.18 -12.24 37.48
N SER A 347 -10.64 -13.45 37.35
CA SER A 347 -12.05 -13.82 37.26
C SER A 347 -12.37 -14.96 38.23
N ALA A 348 -13.60 -15.45 38.22
CA ALA A 348 -14.00 -16.65 38.98
C ALA A 348 -13.19 -17.90 38.55
N GLU A 349 -12.71 -17.94 37.31
CA GLU A 349 -11.98 -19.08 36.73
C GLU A 349 -10.44 -19.01 36.96
N GLY A 350 -9.94 -17.89 37.50
CA GLY A 350 -8.55 -17.79 37.94
C GLY A 350 -7.91 -16.41 37.73
N ARG A 351 -6.68 -16.30 38.25
CA ARG A 351 -5.80 -15.16 38.13
C ARG A 351 -4.70 -15.45 37.11
N VAL A 352 -4.46 -14.50 36.20
CA VAL A 352 -3.41 -14.60 35.20
C VAL A 352 -2.56 -13.34 35.26
N GLU A 353 -1.25 -13.47 35.00
CA GLU A 353 -0.25 -12.39 35.06
C GLU A 353 0.40 -12.27 33.69
N GLY A 354 0.50 -11.05 33.18
CA GLY A 354 1.26 -10.69 31.97
C GLY A 354 2.76 -10.70 32.22
N ARG A 355 3.55 -10.63 31.13
CA ARG A 355 5.01 -10.55 31.22
C ARG A 355 5.45 -9.26 31.94
N ASP A 356 6.60 -9.31 32.59
CA ASP A 356 7.27 -8.10 33.05
C ASP A 356 7.74 -7.26 31.85
N MET A 357 7.50 -5.96 31.94
CA MET A 357 8.00 -4.96 31.00
C MET A 357 8.63 -3.80 31.75
N ASN A 358 9.55 -3.08 31.11
CA ASN A 358 10.14 -1.87 31.63
C ASN A 358 9.78 -0.66 30.77
N PHE A 359 9.89 0.53 31.34
CA PHE A 359 9.85 1.80 30.64
C PHE A 359 10.75 2.80 31.37
N GLU A 360 11.29 3.74 30.61
CA GLU A 360 12.03 4.88 31.15
C GLU A 360 11.12 6.11 31.16
N THR A 361 11.13 6.83 32.28
CA THR A 361 10.39 8.09 32.42
C THR A 361 11.06 9.21 31.62
N ALA A 362 10.24 10.11 31.05
CA ALA A 362 10.76 11.26 30.32
C ALA A 362 11.72 12.11 31.18
N PRO A 363 12.69 12.80 30.59
CA PRO A 363 13.59 13.71 31.33
C PRO A 363 12.84 14.88 31.99
N ALA A 364 13.37 15.42 33.08
CA ALA A 364 12.82 16.60 33.74
C ALA A 364 13.04 17.85 32.89
N GLY A 365 11.97 18.48 32.44
CA GLY A 365 11.95 19.83 31.84
C GLY A 365 12.87 20.05 30.62
N PRO A 366 12.79 21.17 29.92
CA PRO A 366 13.71 21.51 28.86
C PRO A 366 15.11 21.76 29.41
N ALA A 367 16.14 21.12 28.81
CA ALA A 367 17.52 21.48 29.07
C ALA A 367 17.77 22.93 28.62
N SER A 368 18.35 23.76 29.46
CA SER A 368 18.79 25.09 29.04
C SER A 368 20.06 24.90 28.18
N GLU A 369 19.93 24.99 26.90
CA GLU A 369 21.04 24.91 25.97
C GLU A 369 21.74 26.26 25.87
N SER A 370 23.06 26.26 25.98
CA SER A 370 23.92 27.40 25.68
C SER A 370 24.54 27.23 24.33
N CYS A 371 24.00 27.89 23.32
CA CYS A 371 24.39 27.74 21.92
C CYS A 371 25.53 28.66 21.52
N GLY A 372 26.57 28.12 20.89
CA GLY A 372 27.68 28.89 20.33
C GLY A 372 27.28 29.81 19.19
N ASN A 373 26.20 29.43 18.45
CA ASN A 373 25.65 30.14 17.27
C ASN A 373 24.43 31.02 17.59
N GLU A 374 24.22 31.43 18.82
CA GLU A 374 23.03 32.17 19.29
C GLU A 374 22.76 33.47 18.49
N ILE A 375 23.80 34.14 18.01
CA ILE A 375 23.67 35.34 17.14
C ILE A 375 23.05 34.94 15.80
N LEU A 376 23.58 33.89 15.17
CA LEU A 376 23.06 33.36 13.87
C LEU A 376 21.63 32.85 14.03
N ARG A 377 21.33 32.16 15.11
CA ARG A 377 19.97 31.69 15.41
C ARG A 377 18.96 32.85 15.48
N LYS A 378 19.33 33.98 16.10
CA LYS A 378 18.50 35.19 16.12
C LYS A 378 18.33 35.78 14.73
N GLU A 379 19.40 35.87 13.95
CA GLU A 379 19.37 36.40 12.59
C GLU A 379 18.53 35.52 11.66
N ASN A 380 18.46 34.21 11.90
CA ASN A 380 17.74 33.23 11.09
C ASN A 380 16.41 32.78 11.72
N ASN A 381 15.82 33.55 12.62
CA ASN A 381 14.52 33.26 13.29
C ASN A 381 14.46 31.88 13.98
N SER A 382 15.59 31.32 14.39
CA SER A 382 15.76 29.92 14.79
C SER A 382 15.90 29.72 16.29
N THR A 383 15.65 30.74 17.12
CA THR A 383 15.90 30.66 18.57
C THR A 383 15.01 29.65 19.31
N LYS A 384 13.94 29.18 18.68
CA LYS A 384 13.05 28.15 19.22
C LYS A 384 13.46 26.73 18.83
N LEU A 385 14.32 26.57 17.83
CA LEU A 385 14.78 25.24 17.41
C LEU A 385 15.59 24.54 18.50
N PRO A 386 15.45 23.24 18.67
CA PRO A 386 16.24 22.45 19.61
C PRO A 386 17.71 22.33 19.15
N GLU A 387 18.57 21.82 20.01
CA GLU A 387 19.93 21.38 19.71
C GLU A 387 20.80 22.44 19.03
N CYS A 388 20.64 23.70 19.41
CA CYS A 388 21.35 24.80 18.77
C CYS A 388 21.17 24.86 17.24
N ARG A 389 20.11 24.25 16.68
CA ARG A 389 19.79 24.29 15.25
C ARG A 389 19.49 25.70 14.79
N ALA A 390 19.84 25.98 13.54
CA ALA A 390 19.39 27.18 12.83
C ALA A 390 18.95 26.82 11.43
N TYR A 391 17.94 27.56 10.92
CA TYR A 391 17.50 27.39 9.52
C TYR A 391 18.52 27.96 8.57
N GLU A 392 18.78 27.19 7.50
CA GLU A 392 19.55 27.60 6.34
C GLU A 392 18.71 27.32 5.09
N GLN A 393 18.53 28.31 4.22
CA GLN A 393 17.80 28.10 2.95
C GLN A 393 18.67 27.34 1.96
N VAL A 394 18.26 26.14 1.59
CA VAL A 394 18.96 25.24 0.65
C VAL A 394 18.61 25.58 -0.79
N SER A 395 17.33 25.83 -1.07
CA SER A 395 16.87 26.32 -2.37
C SER A 395 17.28 27.78 -2.59
N PRO A 396 17.52 28.21 -3.85
CA PRO A 396 17.87 29.61 -4.10
C PRO A 396 16.70 30.55 -3.79
N ALA A 397 17.01 31.75 -3.27
CA ALA A 397 16.01 32.77 -2.95
C ALA A 397 15.24 33.27 -4.19
N ASP A 398 15.86 33.25 -5.41
CA ASP A 398 15.19 33.58 -6.69
C ASP A 398 14.96 32.27 -7.46
N LYS A 399 13.74 31.78 -7.42
CA LYS A 399 13.28 30.55 -8.11
C LYS A 399 12.48 30.89 -9.38
N ASN A 400 12.58 32.13 -9.89
CA ASN A 400 11.88 32.56 -11.10
C ASN A 400 10.35 32.30 -11.08
N GLY A 401 9.76 32.26 -9.90
CA GLY A 401 8.31 32.04 -9.66
C GLY A 401 7.87 30.59 -9.61
N TYR A 402 8.79 29.64 -9.44
CA TYR A 402 8.50 28.22 -9.28
C TYR A 402 8.80 27.73 -7.87
N ASP A 403 8.11 26.67 -7.47
CA ASP A 403 8.35 25.99 -6.21
C ASP A 403 9.61 25.13 -6.26
N ALA A 404 10.29 25.02 -5.15
CA ALA A 404 11.33 24.03 -4.90
C ALA A 404 11.07 23.43 -3.50
N PRO A 405 10.66 22.18 -3.43
CA PRO A 405 10.53 21.13 -4.47
C PRO A 405 9.19 21.17 -5.19
N PHE A 406 9.08 20.34 -6.22
CA PHE A 406 7.83 20.12 -6.94
C PHE A 406 6.82 19.40 -6.04
N ALA A 407 5.59 19.98 -5.89
CA ALA A 407 4.43 19.39 -5.20
C ALA A 407 4.63 18.98 -3.70
N ILE A 408 4.70 19.96 -2.80
CA ILE A 408 4.73 19.68 -1.34
C ILE A 408 3.34 19.51 -0.71
N ASP A 409 2.27 19.92 -1.37
CA ASP A 409 0.92 19.99 -0.77
C ASP A 409 -0.11 19.06 -1.46
N GLY A 410 0.33 18.09 -2.26
CA GLY A 410 -0.56 17.21 -3.02
C GLY A 410 -1.39 17.92 -4.08
N THR A 411 -1.20 19.21 -4.28
CA THR A 411 -1.86 19.98 -5.34
C THR A 411 -1.07 19.83 -6.63
N SER A 412 -1.36 18.80 -7.41
CA SER A 412 -0.90 18.67 -8.78
C SER A 412 -1.24 19.94 -9.58
N LEU A 413 -0.37 20.30 -10.50
CA LEU A 413 -0.53 21.37 -11.48
C LEU A 413 -2.01 21.63 -11.83
N GLY A 414 -2.59 22.66 -11.26
CA GLY A 414 -3.89 23.31 -11.47
C GLY A 414 -4.82 22.79 -12.57
N GLY A 415 -5.26 21.57 -12.49
CA GLY A 415 -6.27 21.00 -13.37
C GLY A 415 -6.99 19.92 -12.62
N THR A 416 -8.32 19.99 -12.60
CA THR A 416 -9.26 19.00 -12.11
C THR A 416 -9.04 17.63 -12.82
N GLN A 417 -7.96 16.99 -12.51
CA GLN A 417 -7.77 15.56 -12.74
C GLN A 417 -7.84 14.92 -11.37
N SER A 418 -8.90 14.16 -11.14
CA SER A 418 -8.91 13.15 -10.10
C SER A 418 -7.63 12.34 -10.27
N VAL A 419 -6.78 12.36 -9.25
CA VAL A 419 -5.62 11.48 -9.20
C VAL A 419 -6.18 10.06 -9.15
N ASP A 420 -6.44 9.49 -10.31
CA ASP A 420 -6.67 8.07 -10.43
C ASP A 420 -5.31 7.42 -10.21
N THR A 421 -5.08 7.07 -8.98
CA THR A 421 -4.31 5.95 -8.42
C THR A 421 -3.11 5.38 -9.20
N THR A 422 -2.40 6.16 -9.99
CA THR A 422 -1.04 5.81 -10.39
C THR A 422 -0.07 6.73 -9.66
N PRO A 423 0.68 6.21 -8.69
CA PRO A 423 1.54 6.98 -7.78
C PRO A 423 2.82 7.53 -8.44
N GLU A 424 2.90 7.57 -9.75
CA GLU A 424 4.15 7.88 -10.48
C GLU A 424 4.45 9.37 -10.69
N VAL A 425 3.57 10.30 -10.31
CA VAL A 425 3.72 11.73 -10.67
C VAL A 425 3.45 12.65 -9.47
N GLY A 426 4.08 12.46 -8.32
CA GLY A 426 3.79 13.36 -7.21
C GLY A 426 4.66 13.31 -5.97
N ALA A 427 5.61 12.39 -5.88
CA ALA A 427 6.57 12.39 -4.78
C ALA A 427 7.77 13.26 -5.16
N ALA A 428 8.01 14.32 -4.39
CA ALA A 428 9.24 15.10 -4.53
C ALA A 428 10.45 14.18 -4.27
N ASN A 429 11.27 13.97 -5.27
CA ASN A 429 12.49 13.19 -5.14
C ASN A 429 13.54 14.08 -4.46
N TYR A 430 13.89 13.74 -3.23
CA TYR A 430 15.01 14.31 -2.49
C TYR A 430 16.10 13.27 -2.34
N TYR A 431 17.32 13.67 -2.65
CA TYR A 431 18.52 12.89 -2.39
C TYR A 431 19.40 13.70 -1.47
N ALA A 432 19.49 13.32 -0.20
CA ALA A 432 20.39 13.94 0.76
C ALA A 432 21.66 13.10 0.86
N ALA A 433 22.82 13.74 0.91
CA ALA A 433 24.06 13.05 1.22
C ALA A 433 24.03 12.58 2.68
N GLU A 434 24.44 11.34 2.95
CA GLU A 434 24.55 10.79 4.31
C GLU A 434 25.54 11.60 5.18
N GLU A 435 26.60 12.15 4.57
CA GLU A 435 27.57 13.02 5.24
C GLU A 435 27.03 14.44 5.51
N GLY A 436 25.84 14.77 4.97
CA GLY A 436 25.22 16.08 5.06
C GLY A 436 25.84 17.13 4.14
N GLY A 437 25.22 18.32 4.10
CA GLY A 437 25.72 19.47 3.34
C GLY A 437 25.52 19.39 1.82
N GLU A 438 24.87 18.36 1.29
CA GLU A 438 24.47 18.26 -0.13
C GLU A 438 23.03 17.74 -0.22
N LEU A 439 22.25 18.32 -1.13
CA LEU A 439 20.87 17.91 -1.42
C LEU A 439 20.57 18.06 -2.91
N ALA A 440 20.10 16.99 -3.55
CA ALA A 440 19.52 17.05 -4.89
C ALA A 440 17.99 17.07 -4.83
N PHE A 441 17.34 17.83 -5.70
CA PHE A 441 15.89 18.01 -5.74
C PHE A 441 15.39 18.40 -7.13
N GLU A 442 14.08 18.28 -7.33
CA GLU A 442 13.38 18.60 -8.56
C GLU A 442 12.52 19.87 -8.43
N SER A 443 12.35 20.59 -9.52
CA SER A 443 11.41 21.71 -9.64
C SER A 443 10.72 21.72 -11.01
N ALA A 444 9.45 22.17 -11.03
CA ALA A 444 8.66 22.32 -12.26
C ALA A 444 9.14 23.44 -13.18
N GLY A 445 10.11 24.23 -12.77
CA GLY A 445 10.60 25.35 -13.56
C GLY A 445 12.08 25.57 -13.47
N GLY A 446 12.62 26.19 -14.50
CA GLY A 446 14.04 26.51 -14.57
C GLY A 446 14.37 27.80 -13.81
N PHE A 447 15.33 27.76 -12.88
CA PHE A 447 15.90 28.89 -12.17
C PHE A 447 17.43 28.76 -12.05
N GLY A 448 18.10 29.80 -11.54
CA GLY A 448 19.55 29.82 -11.40
C GLY A 448 20.27 29.67 -12.75
N ASP A 449 21.13 28.68 -12.86
CA ASP A 449 21.89 28.36 -14.06
C ASP A 449 21.27 27.23 -14.90
N ALA A 450 20.01 26.82 -14.60
CA ALA A 450 19.29 25.82 -15.37
C ALA A 450 19.34 26.11 -16.87
N ARG A 451 19.85 25.17 -17.64
CA ARG A 451 20.11 25.29 -19.07
C ARG A 451 19.09 24.61 -19.96
N SER A 452 18.14 23.89 -19.31
CA SER A 452 17.03 23.24 -19.99
C SER A 452 15.70 23.82 -19.52
N ALA A 453 14.73 23.95 -20.42
CA ALA A 453 13.37 24.37 -20.10
C ALA A 453 12.44 23.11 -20.22
N THR A 454 12.60 22.19 -19.32
CA THR A 454 11.81 20.96 -19.27
C THR A 454 10.65 21.08 -18.31
N LEU A 455 9.78 20.07 -18.26
CA LEU A 455 8.70 19.99 -17.28
C LEU A 455 9.24 19.78 -15.86
N PHE A 456 10.35 19.05 -15.74
CA PHE A 456 11.08 18.87 -14.50
C PHE A 456 12.52 19.27 -14.70
N ASN A 457 13.08 20.02 -13.76
CA ASN A 457 14.47 20.44 -13.74
C ASN A 457 15.11 19.93 -12.45
N HIS A 458 16.31 19.40 -12.58
CA HIS A 458 17.04 18.77 -11.49
C HIS A 458 18.14 19.68 -11.01
N TYR A 459 18.27 19.79 -9.70
CA TYR A 459 19.19 20.68 -9.03
C TYR A 459 20.00 19.94 -7.99
N LEU A 460 21.24 20.40 -7.76
CA LEU A 460 22.08 20.00 -6.66
C LEU A 460 22.50 21.24 -5.88
N SER A 461 22.13 21.30 -4.61
CA SER A 461 22.57 22.32 -3.69
C SER A 461 23.71 21.78 -2.79
N ARG A 462 24.73 22.60 -2.61
CA ARG A 462 25.88 22.33 -1.75
C ARG A 462 26.09 23.42 -0.74
N ARG A 463 26.34 23.03 0.50
CA ARG A 463 26.70 23.94 1.58
C ARG A 463 28.14 24.40 1.46
N THR A 464 28.36 25.70 1.51
CA THR A 464 29.70 26.33 1.55
C THR A 464 29.86 27.12 2.85
N VAL A 465 30.99 27.72 3.06
CA VAL A 465 31.22 28.60 4.22
C VAL A 465 30.46 29.93 4.13
N GLU A 466 29.97 30.31 2.94
CA GLU A 466 29.26 31.57 2.69
C GLU A 466 27.74 31.39 2.54
N GLY A 467 27.27 30.15 2.43
CA GLY A 467 25.87 29.82 2.20
C GLY A 467 25.69 28.61 1.31
N TRP A 468 24.46 28.30 0.98
CA TRP A 468 24.12 27.24 0.02
C TRP A 468 24.27 27.75 -1.41
N THR A 469 24.79 26.92 -2.29
CA THR A 469 24.95 27.17 -3.73
C THR A 469 24.23 26.07 -4.50
N THR A 470 23.42 26.45 -5.47
CA THR A 470 22.60 25.54 -6.28
C THR A 470 23.06 25.57 -7.75
N GLU A 471 23.28 24.38 -8.32
CA GLU A 471 23.57 24.20 -9.75
C GLU A 471 22.49 23.34 -10.41
N GLY A 472 22.19 23.63 -11.69
CA GLY A 472 21.34 22.80 -12.53
C GLY A 472 22.11 21.57 -13.02
N LEU A 473 21.53 20.38 -12.84
CA LEU A 473 22.14 19.12 -13.26
C LEU A 473 21.86 18.79 -14.72
N ASP A 474 20.73 19.27 -15.24
CA ASP A 474 20.28 18.95 -16.59
C ASP A 474 21.26 19.41 -17.66
N PRO A 475 21.51 18.61 -18.71
CA PRO A 475 22.38 18.97 -19.80
C PRO A 475 21.82 20.13 -20.62
N ILE A 476 22.70 20.85 -21.33
CA ILE A 476 22.31 21.89 -22.31
C ILE A 476 21.60 21.19 -23.46
N ARG A 477 20.36 21.55 -23.73
CA ARG A 477 19.59 21.01 -24.85
C ARG A 477 19.89 21.72 -26.19
N GLY A 478 19.83 20.91 -27.25
CA GLY A 478 19.92 21.41 -28.64
C GLY A 478 18.75 22.31 -29.05
N ALA A 479 18.79 22.81 -30.27
CA ALA A 479 17.91 23.87 -30.75
C ALA A 479 16.40 23.53 -30.90
N SER A 480 15.96 22.32 -30.58
CA SER A 480 14.54 21.90 -30.76
C SER A 480 14.08 20.88 -29.69
N PRO A 481 14.02 21.29 -28.41
CA PRO A 481 13.58 20.37 -27.36
C PRO A 481 12.07 20.11 -27.48
N LYS A 482 11.66 18.84 -27.42
CA LYS A 482 10.27 18.51 -27.12
C LYS A 482 10.07 18.66 -25.61
N ILE A 483 8.96 19.28 -25.20
CA ILE A 483 8.64 19.56 -23.77
C ILE A 483 8.58 18.27 -22.92
N ILE A 484 8.28 17.13 -23.55
CA ILE A 484 8.15 15.83 -22.92
C ILE A 484 9.48 15.06 -22.79
N ASP A 485 10.55 15.53 -23.42
CA ASP A 485 11.86 14.88 -23.36
C ASP A 485 12.60 15.39 -22.10
N THR A 486 12.18 15.00 -20.91
CA THR A 486 12.80 15.36 -19.63
C THR A 486 13.89 14.36 -19.30
N PRO A 487 15.13 14.77 -19.01
CA PRO A 487 16.12 13.89 -18.43
C PRO A 487 15.57 13.30 -17.13
N LEU A 488 15.74 12.00 -16.96
CA LEU A 488 15.30 11.32 -15.74
C LEU A 488 16.53 10.93 -14.93
N PHE A 489 16.77 11.63 -13.83
CA PHE A 489 17.76 11.19 -12.85
C PHE A 489 17.26 9.92 -12.19
N ARG A 490 18.14 8.93 -12.10
CA ARG A 490 17.79 7.59 -11.63
C ARG A 490 18.45 7.29 -10.31
N ASP A 491 19.65 7.78 -10.04
CA ASP A 491 20.35 7.54 -8.80
C ASP A 491 21.45 8.58 -8.55
N PHE A 492 21.86 8.70 -7.29
CA PHE A 492 22.98 9.49 -6.79
C PHE A 492 23.82 8.63 -5.84
N GLY A 493 25.14 8.90 -5.73
CA GLY A 493 25.97 8.28 -4.71
C GLY A 493 25.44 8.59 -3.30
N ARG A 494 25.40 7.59 -2.42
CA ARG A 494 24.74 7.71 -1.11
C ARG A 494 25.46 8.59 -0.11
N ARG A 495 26.79 8.47 0.01
CA ARG A 495 27.56 9.25 1.00
C ARG A 495 27.69 10.70 0.59
N SER A 496 28.03 10.91 -0.68
CA SER A 496 28.12 12.21 -1.29
C SER A 496 27.39 12.18 -2.62
N LEU A 497 26.76 13.27 -3.02
CA LEU A 497 26.07 13.35 -4.31
C LEU A 497 27.03 13.66 -5.47
N ARG A 498 28.27 13.15 -5.39
CA ARG A 498 29.30 13.43 -6.37
C ARG A 498 28.97 12.91 -7.76
N TYR A 499 28.39 11.74 -7.83
CA TYR A 499 28.00 11.14 -9.10
C TYR A 499 26.47 11.04 -9.20
N SER A 500 25.96 11.17 -10.41
CA SER A 500 24.55 10.95 -10.73
C SER A 500 24.40 10.23 -12.06
N VAL A 501 23.40 9.34 -12.15
CA VAL A 501 23.05 8.67 -13.41
C VAL A 501 21.72 9.22 -13.91
N PHE A 502 21.66 9.51 -15.19
CA PHE A 502 20.43 9.95 -15.81
C PHE A 502 20.28 9.41 -17.23
N ALA A 503 19.04 9.19 -17.65
CA ALA A 503 18.68 8.87 -19.01
C ALA A 503 18.34 10.18 -19.74
N ASN A 504 18.95 10.39 -20.90
CA ASN A 504 18.66 11.54 -21.73
C ASN A 504 17.85 11.11 -22.98
N PRO A 505 16.54 11.42 -23.03
CA PRO A 505 15.71 11.08 -24.18
C PRO A 505 15.97 11.95 -25.39
N SER A 506 16.83 12.98 -25.26
CA SER A 506 17.23 13.80 -26.40
C SER A 506 18.46 13.21 -27.09
N LYS A 507 18.51 13.33 -28.42
CA LYS A 507 19.63 12.88 -29.23
C LYS A 507 20.78 13.92 -29.24
N ASP A 508 21.06 14.48 -28.07
CA ASP A 508 22.12 15.46 -27.89
C ASP A 508 23.41 14.76 -27.46
N HIS A 509 24.51 14.99 -28.12
CA HIS A 509 25.82 14.45 -27.79
C HIS A 509 26.37 15.11 -26.52
N LEU A 510 26.43 14.40 -25.42
CA LEU A 510 26.93 14.88 -24.13
C LEU A 510 28.36 14.42 -23.83
N ALA A 511 28.76 13.28 -24.38
CA ALA A 511 30.05 12.65 -24.11
C ALA A 511 30.67 12.06 -25.39
N PRO A 512 32.02 11.85 -25.46
CA PRO A 512 32.65 11.08 -26.51
C PRO A 512 32.14 9.63 -26.56
N GLY A 513 31.76 9.14 -27.72
CA GLY A 513 31.25 7.79 -27.92
C GLY A 513 29.73 7.67 -27.98
N ASP A 514 29.02 8.80 -27.85
CA ASP A 514 27.58 8.89 -28.00
C ASP A 514 27.06 8.36 -29.34
N ASN A 515 25.94 7.69 -29.34
CA ASN A 515 25.19 7.31 -30.53
C ASN A 515 24.23 8.46 -30.93
N PRO A 516 24.44 9.12 -32.11
CA PRO A 516 23.64 10.27 -32.53
C PRO A 516 22.17 9.93 -32.82
N ASP A 517 21.82 8.68 -32.89
CA ASP A 517 20.49 8.20 -33.27
C ASP A 517 19.71 7.49 -32.13
N ALA A 518 20.33 7.33 -30.95
CA ALA A 518 19.76 6.67 -29.80
C ALA A 518 19.47 7.64 -28.62
N GLU A 519 18.67 7.19 -27.69
CA GLU A 519 18.50 7.77 -26.35
C GLU A 519 19.56 7.13 -25.45
N ASP A 520 20.34 7.94 -24.73
CA ASP A 520 21.53 7.48 -24.01
C ASP A 520 21.40 7.62 -22.49
N VAL A 521 22.14 6.78 -21.78
CA VAL A 521 22.32 6.87 -20.34
C VAL A 521 23.71 7.39 -20.03
N TYR A 522 23.79 8.31 -19.09
CA TYR A 522 25.02 8.98 -18.71
C TYR A 522 25.29 8.89 -17.22
N LEU A 523 26.56 8.77 -16.88
CA LEU A 523 27.09 9.12 -15.56
C LEU A 523 27.57 10.59 -15.62
N ARG A 524 27.17 11.41 -14.66
CA ARG A 524 27.68 12.76 -14.48
C ARG A 524 28.55 12.83 -13.21
N ASP A 525 29.80 13.25 -13.32
CA ASP A 525 30.57 13.73 -12.20
C ASP A 525 30.10 15.13 -11.83
N ASN A 526 29.36 15.26 -10.75
CA ASN A 526 28.78 16.52 -10.29
C ASN A 526 29.82 17.52 -9.77
N ALA A 527 31.04 17.08 -9.46
CA ALA A 527 32.14 17.99 -9.05
C ALA A 527 32.77 18.70 -10.25
N THR A 528 32.81 18.07 -11.41
CA THR A 528 33.44 18.58 -12.62
C THR A 528 32.45 18.94 -13.74
N ALA A 529 31.17 18.59 -13.58
CA ALA A 529 30.13 18.63 -14.58
C ALA A 529 30.50 17.87 -15.87
N THR A 530 31.26 16.79 -15.74
CA THR A 530 31.71 15.95 -16.85
C THR A 530 30.74 14.79 -17.02
N PHE A 531 30.37 14.50 -18.28
CA PHE A 531 29.51 13.38 -18.64
C PHE A 531 30.32 12.23 -19.21
N TYR A 532 29.98 11.02 -18.83
CA TYR A 532 30.49 9.78 -19.37
C TYR A 532 29.32 8.98 -19.93
N THR A 533 29.44 8.49 -21.17
CA THR A 533 28.38 7.65 -21.73
C THR A 533 28.42 6.25 -21.10
N LEU A 534 27.26 5.78 -20.68
CA LEU A 534 27.04 4.39 -20.24
C LEU A 534 26.36 3.56 -21.33
N SER A 535 26.09 4.16 -22.49
CA SER A 535 25.45 3.50 -23.62
C SER A 535 26.43 2.61 -24.37
N LEU A 536 26.04 1.39 -24.67
CA LEU A 536 26.69 0.53 -25.63
C LEU A 536 26.32 1.02 -27.04
N GLU A 537 27.26 0.96 -28.02
CA GLU A 537 27.05 1.47 -29.40
C GLU A 537 25.80 0.91 -30.11
N GLU A 538 25.20 -0.18 -29.63
CA GLU A 538 23.99 -0.78 -30.17
C GLU A 538 22.94 -1.01 -29.06
N SER A 539 21.94 -0.13 -29.04
CA SER A 539 20.65 -0.29 -28.37
C SER A 539 20.63 -0.52 -26.84
N ILE A 540 20.70 0.59 -26.09
CA ILE A 540 20.03 0.65 -24.80
C ILE A 540 18.53 0.87 -25.08
N GLY A 541 17.68 -0.02 -24.55
CA GLY A 541 16.23 0.11 -24.72
C GLY A 541 15.73 1.49 -24.28
N ALA A 542 14.80 2.01 -25.05
CA ALA A 542 14.21 3.33 -24.78
C ALA A 542 13.80 3.45 -23.31
N PRO A 543 14.09 4.57 -22.62
CA PRO A 543 13.69 4.82 -21.22
C PRO A 543 12.17 4.93 -21.02
N GLY A 544 11.36 4.40 -21.90
CA GLY A 544 9.91 4.35 -21.80
C GLY A 544 9.37 2.96 -21.50
N SER A 545 10.17 1.92 -21.61
CA SER A 545 9.82 0.59 -21.10
C SER A 545 10.38 0.53 -19.67
N ASN A 546 9.53 0.84 -18.69
CA ASN A 546 9.77 0.76 -17.27
C ASN A 546 10.89 -0.24 -16.90
N PRO A 547 12.16 0.16 -16.76
CA PRO A 547 13.15 -0.76 -16.25
C PRO A 547 12.79 -1.02 -14.80
N ALA A 548 12.43 -2.26 -14.49
CA ALA A 548 12.05 -2.69 -13.15
C ALA A 548 13.15 -2.43 -12.10
N THR A 549 14.35 -2.03 -12.54
CA THR A 549 15.50 -1.75 -11.69
C THR A 549 16.17 -0.46 -12.16
N PRO A 550 16.30 0.57 -11.30
CA PRO A 550 17.09 1.76 -11.61
C PRO A 550 18.56 1.41 -11.68
N PRO A 551 19.38 2.14 -12.46
CA PRO A 551 20.83 2.05 -12.40
C PRO A 551 21.33 2.49 -11.02
N GLU A 552 22.34 1.83 -10.49
CA GLU A 552 22.96 2.16 -9.21
C GLU A 552 24.36 2.73 -9.40
N VAL A 553 24.67 3.78 -8.65
CA VAL A 553 25.95 4.50 -8.71
C VAL A 553 26.77 4.20 -7.47
N PHE A 554 28.03 3.85 -7.68
CA PHE A 554 29.01 3.71 -6.60
C PHE A 554 29.65 5.07 -6.26
N GLU A 555 30.24 5.18 -5.09
CA GLU A 555 30.95 6.39 -4.65
C GLU A 555 32.24 6.67 -5.43
N MET A 556 32.75 5.67 -6.13
CA MET A 556 33.82 5.82 -7.09
C MET A 556 33.21 5.92 -8.49
N ALA A 557 33.96 6.29 -9.51
CA ALA A 557 33.50 6.38 -10.90
C ALA A 557 33.14 4.99 -11.46
N ARG A 558 32.15 4.35 -10.85
CA ARG A 558 31.62 3.02 -11.13
C ARG A 558 30.10 3.00 -11.03
N GLY A 559 29.44 2.10 -11.71
CA GLY A 559 28.00 1.90 -11.61
C GLY A 559 27.54 0.59 -12.24
N LEU A 560 26.38 0.14 -11.80
CA LEU A 560 25.61 -0.96 -12.41
C LEU A 560 24.43 -0.36 -13.17
N PHE A 561 24.19 -0.78 -14.39
CA PHE A 561 23.09 -0.26 -15.19
C PHE A 561 22.46 -1.34 -16.07
N PRO A 562 21.13 -1.24 -16.36
CA PRO A 562 20.48 -2.14 -17.30
C PRO A 562 20.82 -1.72 -18.74
N GLY A 563 20.99 -2.72 -19.61
CA GLY A 563 21.19 -2.54 -21.02
C GLY A 563 20.64 -3.72 -21.82
N LEU A 564 20.59 -3.59 -23.16
CA LEU A 564 20.17 -4.68 -24.05
C LEU A 564 21.39 -5.34 -24.68
N VAL A 565 21.35 -6.67 -24.90
CA VAL A 565 22.29 -7.32 -25.80
C VAL A 565 21.85 -7.22 -27.27
N GLU A 566 22.69 -7.68 -28.18
CA GLU A 566 22.52 -7.66 -29.66
C GLU A 566 21.17 -8.16 -30.18
N ASP A 567 20.44 -8.99 -29.42
CA ASP A 567 19.10 -9.44 -29.80
C ASP A 567 18.00 -8.38 -29.66
N GLY A 568 18.28 -7.31 -28.92
CA GLY A 568 17.37 -6.18 -28.69
C GLY A 568 16.10 -6.48 -27.90
N ASN A 569 15.97 -7.67 -27.31
CA ASN A 569 14.74 -8.14 -26.67
C ASN A 569 14.83 -8.30 -25.15
N HIS A 570 16.04 -8.46 -24.60
CA HIS A 570 16.22 -8.78 -23.19
C HIS A 570 17.09 -7.78 -22.45
N ASN A 571 16.73 -7.44 -21.22
CA ASN A 571 17.51 -6.58 -20.36
C ASN A 571 18.59 -7.39 -19.63
N TYR A 572 19.78 -6.81 -19.51
CA TYR A 572 20.93 -7.35 -18.80
C TYR A 572 21.52 -6.29 -17.90
N VAL A 573 22.28 -6.67 -16.89
CA VAL A 573 23.00 -5.79 -15.98
C VAL A 573 24.44 -5.69 -16.43
N TYR A 574 24.91 -4.47 -16.59
CA TYR A 574 26.30 -4.15 -16.94
C TYR A 574 26.93 -3.38 -15.80
N GLU A 575 28.23 -3.56 -15.66
CA GLU A 575 29.07 -2.77 -14.77
C GLU A 575 29.91 -1.80 -15.62
N TRP A 576 29.97 -0.53 -15.18
CA TRP A 576 30.86 0.47 -15.70
C TRP A 576 31.90 0.81 -14.64
N ASP A 577 33.19 0.75 -14.99
CA ASP A 577 34.32 1.06 -14.13
C ASP A 577 35.35 1.87 -14.93
N ASP A 578 35.48 3.18 -14.63
CA ASP A 578 36.42 4.11 -15.24
C ASP A 578 36.51 4.02 -16.78
N GLY A 579 35.38 3.91 -17.46
CA GLY A 579 35.26 3.84 -18.92
C GLY A 579 35.26 2.44 -19.51
N HIS A 580 35.35 1.40 -18.72
CA HIS A 580 35.17 0.01 -19.13
C HIS A 580 33.75 -0.47 -18.80
N ILE A 581 33.14 -1.16 -19.78
CA ILE A 581 31.82 -1.75 -19.59
C ILE A 581 31.96 -3.26 -19.67
N GLU A 582 31.49 -3.95 -18.63
CA GLU A 582 31.46 -5.41 -18.57
C GLU A 582 30.06 -5.93 -18.29
N LEU A 583 29.71 -7.10 -18.84
CA LEU A 583 28.45 -7.76 -18.55
C LEU A 583 28.48 -8.35 -17.12
N ALA A 584 27.67 -7.81 -16.21
CA ALA A 584 27.57 -8.31 -14.85
C ALA A 584 26.59 -9.48 -14.72
N SER A 585 25.54 -9.52 -15.56
CA SER A 585 24.51 -10.57 -15.51
C SER A 585 24.87 -11.80 -16.34
N VAL A 586 25.68 -12.66 -15.75
CA VAL A 586 26.06 -13.95 -16.29
C VAL A 586 25.63 -15.09 -15.38
N ASP A 587 25.25 -16.22 -15.99
CA ASP A 587 24.87 -17.44 -15.30
C ASP A 587 26.09 -18.14 -14.61
N PRO A 588 25.90 -19.23 -13.86
CA PRO A 588 27.01 -19.97 -13.24
C PRO A 588 28.05 -20.54 -14.22
N ASP A 589 27.67 -20.73 -15.49
CA ASP A 589 28.59 -21.23 -16.55
C ASP A 589 29.31 -20.05 -17.27
N GLY A 590 29.03 -18.82 -16.91
CA GLY A 590 29.65 -17.61 -17.45
C GLY A 590 29.02 -17.11 -18.73
N HIS A 591 27.82 -17.57 -19.09
CA HIS A 591 27.06 -17.09 -20.24
C HIS A 591 26.04 -16.03 -19.83
N PRO A 592 25.65 -15.12 -20.73
CA PRO A 592 24.50 -14.23 -20.48
C PRO A 592 23.25 -15.05 -20.17
N PHE A 593 22.43 -14.63 -19.25
CA PHE A 593 21.14 -15.29 -18.95
C PHE A 593 20.25 -15.36 -20.21
N GLU A 594 19.65 -16.50 -20.48
CA GLU A 594 18.87 -16.76 -21.72
C GLU A 594 17.74 -15.75 -21.94
N TYR A 595 17.09 -15.27 -20.84
CA TYR A 595 15.96 -14.32 -20.89
C TYR A 595 16.33 -12.95 -20.32
N GLY A 596 17.62 -12.69 -20.08
CA GLY A 596 18.07 -11.49 -19.39
C GLY A 596 18.01 -11.61 -17.87
N ALA A 597 18.41 -10.55 -17.19
CA ALA A 597 18.36 -10.45 -15.73
C ALA A 597 18.17 -9.02 -15.25
N PHE A 598 17.60 -8.89 -14.05
CA PHE A 598 17.43 -7.61 -13.36
C PHE A 598 18.32 -7.53 -12.13
N LEU A 599 18.92 -6.37 -11.89
CA LEU A 599 19.62 -6.06 -10.65
C LEU A 599 18.60 -6.01 -9.49
N GLN A 600 18.89 -6.69 -8.40
CA GLN A 600 18.07 -6.67 -7.20
C GLN A 600 18.75 -5.95 -6.03
N GLY A 601 20.04 -5.75 -6.10
CA GLY A 601 20.86 -5.06 -5.12
C GLY A 601 22.31 -5.52 -5.19
N TRP A 602 23.16 -4.85 -4.44
CA TRP A 602 24.59 -5.16 -4.39
C TRP A 602 25.19 -4.67 -3.08
N GLY A 603 26.39 -5.15 -2.76
CA GLY A 603 27.18 -4.68 -1.66
C GLY A 603 28.67 -4.93 -1.86
N GLU A 604 29.51 -4.13 -1.19
CA GLU A 604 30.96 -4.25 -1.29
C GLU A 604 31.64 -4.11 0.08
N ALA A 605 32.55 -5.02 0.37
CA ALA A 605 33.41 -4.92 1.56
C ALA A 605 34.78 -5.56 1.28
N ASN A 606 35.85 -4.90 1.74
CA ASN A 606 37.22 -5.40 1.65
C ASN A 606 37.66 -5.77 0.22
N GLY A 607 37.13 -5.09 -0.80
CA GLY A 607 37.42 -5.36 -2.21
C GLY A 607 36.69 -6.57 -2.80
N THR A 608 35.77 -7.15 -2.07
CA THR A 608 34.84 -8.17 -2.58
C THR A 608 33.49 -7.51 -2.81
N ARG A 609 33.03 -7.54 -4.06
CA ARG A 609 31.70 -7.04 -4.46
C ARG A 609 30.75 -8.22 -4.74
N ARG A 610 29.52 -8.10 -4.29
CA ARG A 610 28.46 -9.07 -4.50
C ARG A 610 27.26 -8.41 -5.15
N ILE A 611 26.85 -8.90 -6.30
CA ILE A 611 25.75 -8.37 -7.11
C ILE A 611 24.64 -9.42 -7.10
N VAL A 612 23.46 -9.04 -6.67
CA VAL A 612 22.26 -9.91 -6.63
C VAL A 612 21.46 -9.68 -7.90
N LEU A 613 21.24 -10.73 -8.64
CA LEU A 613 20.58 -10.73 -9.93
C LEU A 613 19.34 -11.63 -9.86
N LYS A 614 18.27 -11.20 -10.52
CA LYS A 614 17.08 -12.03 -10.75
C LYS A 614 16.97 -12.32 -12.24
N ASP A 615 16.92 -13.58 -12.63
CA ASP A 615 16.71 -13.92 -14.02
C ASP A 615 15.29 -13.51 -14.49
N ASN A 616 15.14 -13.22 -15.77
CA ASN A 616 13.86 -12.86 -16.37
C ASN A 616 13.11 -14.09 -16.93
N GLY A 617 13.47 -15.28 -16.50
CA GLY A 617 12.76 -16.52 -16.80
C GLY A 617 11.39 -16.60 -16.12
N ALA A 618 10.61 -17.60 -16.44
CA ALA A 618 9.24 -17.76 -15.96
C ALA A 618 9.10 -17.83 -14.42
N THR A 619 10.15 -18.25 -13.72
CA THR A 619 10.20 -18.42 -12.26
C THR A 619 10.99 -17.33 -11.54
N GLY A 620 11.87 -16.59 -12.24
CA GLY A 620 12.63 -15.48 -11.71
C GLY A 620 13.56 -15.89 -10.56
N GLN A 621 14.48 -16.84 -10.82
CA GLN A 621 15.46 -17.33 -9.83
C GLN A 621 16.48 -16.24 -9.46
N LEU A 622 17.01 -16.30 -8.24
CA LEU A 622 17.99 -15.36 -7.73
C LEU A 622 19.40 -15.92 -7.81
N TYR A 623 20.31 -15.10 -8.29
CA TYR A 623 21.73 -15.39 -8.42
C TYR A 623 22.56 -14.34 -7.72
N MET A 624 23.70 -14.75 -7.20
CA MET A 624 24.71 -13.84 -6.66
C MET A 624 25.98 -13.96 -7.47
N ARG A 625 26.43 -12.85 -8.06
CA ARG A 625 27.73 -12.72 -8.68
C ARG A 625 28.70 -12.11 -7.68
N THR A 626 29.72 -12.86 -7.33
CA THR A 626 30.84 -12.39 -6.47
C THR A 626 32.02 -12.01 -7.36
N VAL A 627 32.55 -10.81 -7.13
CA VAL A 627 33.73 -10.28 -7.84
C VAL A 627 34.76 -9.87 -6.79
N ASP A 628 35.92 -10.48 -6.81
CA ASP A 628 37.06 -10.06 -6.00
C ASP A 628 38.37 -10.06 -6.83
N ALA A 629 39.47 -9.68 -6.23
CA ALA A 629 40.76 -9.57 -6.93
C ALA A 629 41.31 -10.91 -7.47
N THR A 630 40.76 -12.06 -7.07
CA THR A 630 41.30 -13.38 -7.33
C THR A 630 40.31 -14.31 -8.02
N ASP A 631 39.01 -14.06 -7.88
CA ASP A 631 37.94 -14.92 -8.36
C ASP A 631 36.68 -14.13 -8.73
N THR A 632 35.99 -14.59 -9.75
CA THR A 632 34.69 -14.06 -10.17
C THR A 632 33.79 -15.22 -10.55
N HIS A 633 32.69 -15.40 -9.83
CA HIS A 633 31.76 -16.50 -10.04
C HIS A 633 30.32 -16.08 -9.75
N THR A 634 29.37 -16.80 -10.34
CA THR A 634 27.92 -16.66 -10.12
C THR A 634 27.36 -17.93 -9.52
N ILE A 635 26.53 -17.83 -8.51
CA ILE A 635 25.82 -18.95 -7.88
C ILE A 635 24.34 -18.67 -7.77
N GLU A 636 23.51 -19.69 -7.82
CA GLU A 636 22.08 -19.59 -7.57
C GLU A 636 21.82 -19.61 -6.06
N ILE A 637 21.31 -18.50 -5.52
CA ILE A 637 21.03 -18.36 -4.08
C ILE A 637 19.62 -18.78 -3.68
N SER A 638 18.67 -18.80 -4.62
CA SER A 638 17.31 -19.35 -4.44
C SER A 638 17.23 -20.85 -4.68
N ALA A 639 18.36 -21.54 -4.91
CA ALA A 639 18.35 -22.99 -5.08
C ALA A 639 17.80 -23.72 -3.84
N SER A 640 16.89 -24.68 -4.06
CA SER A 640 16.29 -25.46 -2.98
C SER A 640 17.34 -26.24 -2.20
N ARG A 641 17.34 -26.12 -0.88
CA ARG A 641 18.20 -26.85 0.08
C ARG A 641 17.46 -28.04 0.71
N ARG A 642 16.28 -28.38 0.23
CA ARG A 642 15.44 -29.45 0.79
C ARG A 642 16.02 -30.84 0.52
N SER A 643 15.82 -31.71 1.49
CA SER A 643 16.11 -33.14 1.33
C SER A 643 15.16 -33.81 0.30
N THR A 644 13.97 -33.28 0.10
CA THR A 644 13.01 -33.70 -0.91
C THR A 644 12.47 -32.45 -1.61
N PRO A 645 12.59 -32.36 -2.95
CA PRO A 645 12.11 -31.20 -3.71
C PRO A 645 10.62 -30.90 -3.44
N ASP A 646 10.26 -29.61 -3.52
CA ASP A 646 8.87 -29.19 -3.44
C ASP A 646 8.10 -29.71 -4.67
N PRO A 647 6.96 -30.41 -4.48
CA PRO A 647 6.13 -30.85 -5.62
C PRO A 647 5.58 -29.70 -6.49
N ALA A 648 5.48 -28.50 -5.94
CA ALA A 648 5.02 -27.31 -6.66
C ALA A 648 6.09 -26.78 -7.64
N GLY A 649 7.36 -27.14 -7.43
CA GLY A 649 8.51 -26.64 -8.23
C GLY A 649 8.84 -25.18 -7.95
N PRO A 650 9.74 -24.58 -8.75
CA PRO A 650 10.22 -23.22 -8.56
C PRO A 650 9.09 -22.19 -8.47
N GLY A 651 9.16 -21.32 -7.46
CA GLY A 651 8.20 -20.29 -7.17
C GLY A 651 8.62 -18.90 -7.66
N PHE A 652 7.79 -17.90 -7.40
CA PHE A 652 8.11 -16.50 -7.68
C PHE A 652 8.92 -15.92 -6.53
N THR A 653 10.15 -15.47 -6.81
CA THR A 653 11.06 -14.84 -5.85
C THR A 653 10.87 -13.32 -5.81
N GLU A 654 11.05 -12.71 -4.62
CA GLU A 654 11.05 -11.26 -4.42
C GLU A 654 12.13 -10.87 -3.41
N VAL A 655 13.06 -10.00 -3.80
CA VAL A 655 14.14 -9.51 -2.92
C VAL A 655 13.63 -8.31 -2.13
N TRP A 656 13.89 -8.31 -0.83
CA TRP A 656 13.50 -7.23 0.08
C TRP A 656 14.69 -6.35 0.44
N GLU A 657 15.85 -6.94 0.69
CA GLU A 657 17.07 -6.20 1.04
C GLU A 657 18.34 -7.00 0.75
N VAL A 658 19.39 -6.28 0.42
CA VAL A 658 20.79 -6.78 0.34
C VAL A 658 21.62 -5.97 1.33
N SER A 659 22.40 -6.65 2.18
CA SER A 659 23.25 -5.94 3.14
C SER A 659 24.30 -5.06 2.46
N PRO A 660 24.79 -4.00 3.12
CA PRO A 660 25.77 -3.07 2.53
C PRO A 660 27.07 -3.73 2.06
N ASP A 661 27.45 -4.86 2.64
CA ASP A 661 28.61 -5.67 2.22
C ASP A 661 28.25 -6.78 1.21
N GLY A 662 26.97 -6.91 0.84
CA GLY A 662 26.43 -7.93 -0.03
C GLY A 662 26.42 -9.34 0.54
N SER A 663 26.82 -9.53 1.81
CA SER A 663 26.92 -10.86 2.41
C SER A 663 25.58 -11.47 2.80
N LYS A 664 24.54 -10.67 2.99
CA LYS A 664 23.20 -11.10 3.37
C LYS A 664 22.19 -10.68 2.31
N VAL A 665 21.29 -11.59 1.96
CA VAL A 665 20.17 -11.33 1.04
C VAL A 665 18.87 -11.79 1.69
N LEU A 666 17.97 -10.86 1.91
CA LEU A 666 16.63 -11.13 2.42
C LEU A 666 15.66 -11.20 1.25
N PHE A 667 15.01 -12.33 1.07
CA PHE A 667 14.06 -12.53 -0.03
C PHE A 667 12.90 -13.45 0.37
N SER A 668 11.81 -13.40 -0.36
CA SER A 668 10.69 -14.33 -0.21
C SER A 668 10.55 -15.19 -1.45
N ASP A 669 10.08 -16.43 -1.25
CA ASP A 669 9.80 -17.37 -2.31
C ASP A 669 8.53 -18.17 -2.01
N ALA A 670 7.77 -18.50 -3.07
CA ALA A 670 6.63 -19.38 -2.98
C ALA A 670 7.02 -20.87 -3.03
N GLU A 671 8.24 -21.20 -3.46
CA GLU A 671 8.81 -22.55 -3.31
C GLU A 671 9.29 -22.75 -1.87
N ALA A 672 9.01 -23.89 -1.31
CA ALA A 672 9.61 -24.29 -0.06
C ALA A 672 11.08 -24.65 -0.24
N LEU A 673 12.00 -23.72 0.02
CA LEU A 673 13.44 -23.90 -0.21
C LEU A 673 14.17 -24.67 0.89
N THR A 674 13.58 -24.81 2.08
CA THR A 674 14.15 -25.49 3.26
C THR A 674 13.18 -26.55 3.80
N ASP A 675 13.69 -27.57 4.51
CA ASP A 675 12.84 -28.66 5.02
C ASP A 675 11.80 -28.20 6.05
N ASP A 676 12.01 -27.05 6.68
CA ASP A 676 11.11 -26.40 7.65
C ASP A 676 10.13 -25.38 7.02
N ALA A 677 10.18 -25.21 5.70
CA ALA A 677 9.22 -24.37 4.99
C ALA A 677 7.93 -25.16 4.65
N PRO A 678 6.75 -24.54 4.73
CA PRO A 678 5.49 -25.20 4.41
C PRO A 678 5.38 -25.49 2.91
N LEU A 679 4.83 -26.65 2.56
CA LEU A 679 4.49 -27.01 1.19
C LEU A 679 3.15 -26.38 0.78
N GLY A 680 2.96 -26.16 -0.51
CA GLY A 680 1.66 -25.74 -1.05
C GLY A 680 1.62 -24.32 -1.62
N GLY A 681 2.77 -23.75 -1.99
CA GLY A 681 2.87 -22.47 -2.69
C GLY A 681 2.68 -21.25 -1.78
N PHE A 682 2.94 -21.39 -0.49
CA PHE A 682 2.91 -20.28 0.45
C PHE A 682 4.25 -19.55 0.46
N LYS A 683 4.23 -18.22 0.31
CA LYS A 683 5.44 -17.40 0.40
C LYS A 683 6.08 -17.54 1.79
N ALA A 684 7.33 -18.02 1.84
CA ALA A 684 8.19 -17.99 3.02
C ALA A 684 9.26 -16.90 2.87
N LEU A 685 9.74 -16.37 3.99
CA LEU A 685 10.81 -15.38 4.04
C LEU A 685 12.13 -16.06 4.37
N TYR A 686 13.13 -15.83 3.54
CA TYR A 686 14.45 -16.44 3.63
C TYR A 686 15.55 -15.41 3.79
N LEU A 687 16.55 -15.74 4.61
CA LEU A 687 17.82 -15.03 4.70
C LEU A 687 18.94 -15.92 4.17
N TYR A 688 19.58 -15.49 3.09
CA TYR A 688 20.77 -16.12 2.56
C TYR A 688 22.01 -15.44 3.12
N ASP A 689 22.97 -16.25 3.61
CA ASP A 689 24.28 -15.79 4.09
C ASP A 689 25.39 -16.29 3.16
N ALA A 690 25.96 -15.39 2.37
CA ALA A 690 27.04 -15.70 1.41
C ALA A 690 28.37 -16.06 2.09
N THR A 691 28.56 -15.73 3.36
CA THR A 691 29.81 -16.06 4.07
C THR A 691 29.87 -17.50 4.52
N THR A 692 28.72 -18.10 4.76
CA THR A 692 28.56 -19.49 5.22
C THR A 692 27.89 -20.39 4.19
N ASP A 693 27.40 -19.83 3.09
CA ASP A 693 26.52 -20.48 2.10
C ASP A 693 25.32 -21.16 2.76
N THR A 694 24.64 -20.45 3.64
CA THR A 694 23.47 -20.95 4.36
C THR A 694 22.21 -20.20 4.03
N LEU A 695 21.09 -20.94 3.94
CA LEU A 695 19.76 -20.41 3.75
C LEU A 695 18.92 -20.67 5.00
N THR A 696 18.42 -19.61 5.63
CA THR A 696 17.62 -19.68 6.85
C THR A 696 16.19 -19.27 6.55
N ASN A 697 15.22 -20.11 6.93
CA ASN A 697 13.79 -19.74 6.87
C ASN A 697 13.44 -18.90 8.10
N ILE A 698 13.20 -17.59 7.88
CA ILE A 698 12.80 -16.64 8.92
C ILE A 698 11.40 -16.96 9.47
N THR A 699 10.55 -17.52 8.63
CA THR A 699 9.14 -17.83 8.93
C THR A 699 8.93 -19.27 9.38
N ALA A 700 9.98 -20.03 9.72
CA ALA A 700 9.91 -21.44 10.10
C ALA A 700 8.97 -21.74 11.29
N SER A 701 8.81 -20.79 12.22
CA SER A 701 7.93 -20.94 13.40
C SER A 701 6.47 -20.59 13.15
N ALA A 702 6.08 -20.27 11.92
CA ALA A 702 4.70 -19.92 11.61
C ALA A 702 3.76 -21.13 11.66
N ILE A 703 2.56 -20.94 12.17
CA ILE A 703 1.53 -21.96 12.37
C ILE A 703 0.41 -21.73 11.35
N GLY A 704 0.07 -22.78 10.57
CA GLY A 704 -1.01 -22.75 9.59
C GLY A 704 -0.63 -22.14 8.25
N GLN A 705 -1.58 -21.59 7.50
CA GLN A 705 -1.34 -20.93 6.22
C GLN A 705 -0.61 -19.61 6.44
N GLN A 706 0.59 -19.51 5.90
CA GLN A 706 1.39 -18.29 5.97
C GLN A 706 0.95 -17.31 4.86
N LEU A 707 0.51 -16.12 5.27
CA LEU A 707 0.34 -15.00 4.38
C LEU A 707 1.42 -13.97 4.74
N LEU A 708 2.62 -14.14 4.22
CA LEU A 708 3.66 -13.11 4.28
C LEU A 708 3.20 -11.92 3.44
N VAL A 709 3.15 -10.73 4.06
CA VAL A 709 2.83 -9.48 3.36
C VAL A 709 4.11 -8.88 2.78
N GLY A 710 5.23 -8.94 3.52
CA GLY A 710 6.53 -8.47 3.07
C GLY A 710 7.52 -8.22 4.22
N ALA A 711 8.79 -8.03 3.88
CA ALA A 711 9.80 -7.59 4.83
C ALA A 711 9.93 -6.06 4.80
N SER A 712 10.29 -5.48 5.95
CA SER A 712 10.53 -4.04 6.12
C SER A 712 12.02 -3.70 6.13
N GLY A 713 12.88 -4.69 6.39
CA GLY A 713 14.32 -4.55 6.40
C GLY A 713 15.02 -5.49 7.37
N MET A 714 16.35 -5.41 7.41
CA MET A 714 17.20 -6.21 8.31
C MET A 714 18.39 -5.40 8.83
N SER A 715 19.03 -5.92 9.89
CA SER A 715 20.36 -5.42 10.29
C SER A 715 21.43 -5.83 9.26
N PRO A 716 22.54 -5.05 9.13
CA PRO A 716 23.60 -5.35 8.18
C PRO A 716 24.23 -6.75 8.34
N ASP A 717 24.22 -7.28 9.55
CA ASP A 717 24.70 -8.64 9.85
C ASP A 717 23.62 -9.73 9.70
N GLY A 718 22.37 -9.35 9.40
CA GLY A 718 21.24 -10.25 9.28
C GLY A 718 20.74 -10.82 10.60
N SER A 719 21.19 -10.32 11.76
CA SER A 719 20.78 -10.83 13.08
C SER A 719 19.36 -10.41 13.47
N TYR A 720 18.87 -9.29 12.96
CA TYR A 720 17.51 -8.81 13.09
C TYR A 720 16.84 -8.69 11.72
N VAL A 721 15.64 -9.23 11.59
CA VAL A 721 14.80 -9.11 10.38
C VAL A 721 13.42 -8.63 10.78
N TYR A 722 12.95 -7.53 10.19
CA TYR A 722 11.65 -6.93 10.46
C TYR A 722 10.70 -7.20 9.30
N PHE A 723 9.50 -7.73 9.60
CA PHE A 723 8.56 -8.13 8.57
C PHE A 723 7.10 -8.00 9.00
N ARG A 724 6.19 -8.07 8.01
CA ARG A 724 4.74 -8.08 8.20
C ARG A 724 4.17 -9.42 7.75
N SER A 725 3.26 -9.96 8.53
CA SER A 725 2.57 -11.19 8.19
C SER A 725 1.13 -11.16 8.65
N LEU A 726 0.27 -11.90 7.94
CA LEU A 726 -1.08 -12.25 8.36
C LEU A 726 -1.10 -13.62 9.07
N GLY A 727 0.03 -14.31 9.15
CA GLY A 727 0.19 -15.62 9.78
C GLY A 727 0.40 -15.54 11.29
N ARG A 728 0.24 -16.70 11.94
CA ARG A 728 0.50 -16.88 13.37
C ARG A 728 1.91 -17.38 13.60
N PHE A 729 2.59 -16.85 14.64
CA PHE A 729 3.92 -17.27 15.06
C PHE A 729 3.98 -17.78 16.51
N HIS A 730 2.87 -17.87 17.23
CA HIS A 730 2.79 -18.39 18.60
C HIS A 730 1.90 -19.60 18.74
N SER A 731 2.29 -20.50 19.67
CA SER A 731 1.66 -21.79 19.92
C SER A 731 0.40 -21.75 20.81
N ASP A 732 -0.02 -20.60 21.30
CA ASP A 732 -1.21 -20.49 22.14
C ASP A 732 -2.45 -20.59 21.26
N GLU A 733 -3.10 -21.75 21.38
CA GLU A 733 -4.23 -22.18 20.54
C GLU A 733 -5.48 -21.27 20.59
N ASN A 734 -5.48 -20.26 21.46
CA ASN A 734 -6.66 -19.46 21.76
C ASN A 734 -6.71 -18.06 21.13
N ASP A 735 -5.65 -17.58 20.48
CA ASP A 735 -5.68 -16.28 19.77
C ASP A 735 -5.75 -16.49 18.26
N ALA A 736 -6.98 -16.45 17.77
CA ALA A 736 -7.26 -16.46 16.34
C ALA A 736 -6.71 -15.17 15.67
N LYS A 737 -5.82 -15.32 14.71
CA LYS A 737 -5.39 -14.33 13.71
C LYS A 737 -4.53 -13.21 14.24
N GLU A 738 -3.26 -13.37 14.10
CA GLU A 738 -2.31 -12.33 14.44
C GLU A 738 -1.58 -11.82 13.19
N ALA A 739 -2.32 -11.03 12.39
CA ALA A 739 -1.68 -10.13 11.46
C ALA A 739 -0.89 -9.08 12.24
N GLY A 740 0.31 -8.69 11.80
CA GLY A 740 1.06 -7.67 12.54
C GLY A 740 2.47 -7.45 12.04
N PHE A 741 3.18 -6.65 12.82
CA PHE A 741 4.62 -6.45 12.66
C PHE A 741 5.38 -7.40 13.57
N PHE A 742 6.45 -7.97 13.02
CA PHE A 742 7.29 -8.94 13.70
C PHE A 742 8.76 -8.60 13.57
N VAL A 743 9.54 -9.00 14.56
CA VAL A 743 11.01 -9.06 14.46
C VAL A 743 11.45 -10.51 14.64
N TRP A 744 12.30 -10.98 13.74
CA TRP A 744 13.03 -12.22 13.91
C TRP A 744 14.43 -11.90 14.44
N HIS A 745 14.86 -12.61 15.47
CA HIS A 745 16.21 -12.51 16.02
C HIS A 745 16.74 -13.90 16.37
N ASN A 746 17.80 -14.36 15.70
CA ASN A 746 18.48 -15.62 15.98
C ASN A 746 17.54 -16.83 16.15
N GLY A 747 16.55 -16.99 15.29
CA GLY A 747 15.59 -18.12 15.31
C GLY A 747 14.34 -17.89 16.14
N THR A 748 14.22 -16.74 16.81
CA THR A 748 13.01 -16.38 17.59
C THR A 748 12.25 -15.27 16.89
N VAL A 749 10.92 -15.43 16.73
CA VAL A 749 10.03 -14.41 16.20
C VAL A 749 9.26 -13.77 17.36
N THR A 750 9.34 -12.44 17.46
CA THR A 750 8.61 -11.64 18.45
C THR A 750 7.61 -10.74 17.73
N GLN A 751 6.39 -10.70 18.21
CA GLN A 751 5.36 -9.79 17.67
C GLN A 751 5.50 -8.40 18.29
N LEU A 752 5.61 -7.36 17.46
CA LEU A 752 5.76 -5.97 17.91
C LEU A 752 4.42 -5.27 18.11
N ALA A 753 3.45 -5.59 17.26
CA ALA A 753 2.12 -4.99 17.29
C ALA A 753 1.09 -6.03 16.89
N PRO A 754 0.33 -6.58 17.87
CA PRO A 754 -0.75 -7.51 17.57
C PRO A 754 -1.98 -6.79 17.01
N PRO A 755 -2.77 -7.42 16.13
CA PRO A 755 -3.95 -6.82 15.56
C PRO A 755 -5.08 -6.66 16.59
N GLN A 756 -5.90 -5.65 16.41
CA GLN A 756 -7.14 -5.49 17.18
C GLN A 756 -8.36 -5.75 16.26
N GLY A 757 -8.94 -6.96 16.38
CA GLY A 757 -10.21 -7.30 15.75
C GLY A 757 -10.16 -7.60 14.25
N ASN A 758 -11.33 -7.84 13.64
CA ASN A 758 -11.47 -8.29 12.24
C ASN A 758 -11.13 -7.23 11.15
N SER A 759 -10.79 -6.00 11.55
CA SER A 759 -10.38 -4.93 10.62
C SER A 759 -8.88 -4.93 10.32
N ALA A 760 -8.11 -5.81 10.92
CA ALA A 760 -6.66 -5.89 10.76
C ALA A 760 -6.22 -6.13 9.30
N SER A 761 -7.02 -6.82 8.48
CA SER A 761 -6.70 -7.08 7.08
C SER A 761 -6.60 -5.81 6.25
N ALA A 762 -7.47 -4.83 6.45
CA ALA A 762 -7.47 -3.60 5.66
C ALA A 762 -6.28 -2.67 5.97
N GLU A 763 -5.75 -2.71 7.19
CA GLU A 763 -4.59 -1.89 7.59
C GLU A 763 -3.24 -2.57 7.27
N VAL A 764 -3.25 -3.90 7.13
CA VAL A 764 -2.06 -4.69 6.78
C VAL A 764 -1.93 -4.87 5.27
N GLU A 765 -3.00 -4.69 4.49
CA GLU A 765 -2.99 -4.83 3.02
C GLU A 765 -2.24 -3.71 2.28
N ASN A 766 -1.92 -2.60 2.93
CA ASN A 766 -1.08 -1.57 2.31
C ASN A 766 0.33 -2.13 2.09
N ARG A 767 0.78 -2.12 0.84
CA ARG A 767 2.09 -2.63 0.44
C ARG A 767 3.21 -2.00 1.27
N PRO A 768 4.23 -2.76 1.72
CA PRO A 768 5.32 -2.25 2.57
C PRO A 768 6.02 -1.03 2.00
N GLU A 769 6.10 -0.94 0.70
CA GLU A 769 6.69 0.17 -0.04
C GLU A 769 5.97 1.51 0.16
N TYR A 770 4.70 1.51 0.61
CA TYR A 770 3.90 2.73 0.82
C TYR A 770 3.75 3.15 2.29
N THR A 771 4.23 2.36 3.23
CA THR A 771 3.93 2.54 4.67
C THR A 771 5.08 3.14 5.43
N GLY A 772 5.93 3.95 5.00
CA GLY A 772 6.91 4.67 5.83
C GLY A 772 7.71 3.85 6.86
N ASN A 773 7.61 2.51 6.82
CA ASN A 773 8.36 1.63 7.73
C ASN A 773 9.85 1.68 7.39
N ARG A 774 10.71 1.89 8.39
CA ARG A 774 12.15 2.04 8.20
C ARG A 774 12.93 1.34 9.29
N VAL A 775 14.08 0.80 8.93
CA VAL A 775 15.08 0.25 9.83
C VAL A 775 16.25 1.23 9.90
N SER A 776 16.84 1.42 11.08
CA SER A 776 18.05 2.23 11.21
C SER A 776 19.22 1.57 10.43
N PRO A 777 20.20 2.35 9.97
CA PRO A 777 21.34 1.79 9.22
C PRO A 777 22.08 0.66 9.92
N ASP A 778 22.11 0.62 11.25
CA ASP A 778 22.70 -0.46 12.04
C ASP A 778 21.73 -1.62 12.36
N GLY A 779 20.46 -1.47 11.99
CA GLY A 779 19.42 -2.49 12.20
C GLY A 779 18.84 -2.57 13.61
N ARG A 780 19.27 -1.73 14.55
CA ARG A 780 18.81 -1.75 15.95
C ARG A 780 17.38 -1.23 16.11
N PHE A 781 17.06 -0.12 15.42
CA PHE A 781 15.77 0.55 15.55
C PHE A 781 14.88 0.30 14.34
N PHE A 782 13.61 0.07 14.60
CA PHE A 782 12.61 -0.11 13.57
C PHE A 782 11.44 0.82 13.79
N THR A 783 11.09 1.63 12.79
CA THR A 783 9.90 2.48 12.80
C THR A 783 8.78 1.86 11.99
N PHE A 784 7.55 1.99 12.48
CA PHE A 784 6.34 1.64 11.75
C PHE A 784 5.18 2.56 12.16
N THR A 785 4.15 2.59 11.32
CA THR A 785 2.93 3.33 11.58
C THR A 785 1.73 2.40 11.65
N THR A 786 0.82 2.70 12.57
CA THR A 786 -0.45 1.99 12.65
C THR A 786 -1.53 2.84 13.32
N ARG A 787 -2.80 2.58 12.96
CA ARG A 787 -3.98 3.09 13.68
C ARG A 787 -4.35 2.22 14.87
N LEU A 788 -3.74 1.05 14.98
CA LEU A 788 -3.98 0.18 16.13
C LEU A 788 -3.43 0.81 17.41
N GLN A 789 -4.15 0.69 18.50
CA GLN A 789 -3.61 1.03 19.80
C GLN A 789 -2.66 -0.08 20.23
N VAL A 790 -1.35 0.17 20.20
CA VAL A 790 -0.32 -0.83 20.56
C VAL A 790 0.44 -0.47 21.84
N THR A 791 0.14 0.69 22.41
CA THR A 791 0.69 1.13 23.70
C THR A 791 -0.44 1.53 24.65
N ALA A 792 -0.11 1.96 25.86
CA ALA A 792 -1.08 2.49 26.83
C ALA A 792 -1.73 3.84 26.41
N TYR A 793 -1.21 4.50 25.37
CA TYR A 793 -1.79 5.72 24.82
C TYR A 793 -3.05 5.41 23.99
N ASP A 794 -4.14 6.16 24.24
CA ASP A 794 -5.39 6.05 23.49
C ASP A 794 -5.36 7.00 22.28
N ASN A 795 -5.11 6.45 21.10
CA ASN A 795 -5.04 7.18 19.83
C ASN A 795 -6.41 7.40 19.16
N THR A 796 -7.50 7.37 19.92
CA THR A 796 -8.85 7.63 19.40
C THR A 796 -9.07 9.13 19.19
N ASP A 797 -9.34 9.57 17.97
CA ASP A 797 -9.80 10.92 17.65
C ASP A 797 -11.30 11.03 17.92
N LYS A 798 -11.66 11.78 18.96
CA LYS A 798 -13.06 12.06 19.30
C LYS A 798 -13.73 13.08 18.39
N THR A 799 -12.97 13.76 17.54
CA THR A 799 -13.47 14.79 16.62
C THR A 799 -13.85 14.22 15.26
N ALA A 800 -13.35 13.02 14.93
CA ALA A 800 -13.61 12.30 13.68
C ALA A 800 -14.34 10.99 13.93
N GLN A 801 -15.11 10.55 12.92
CA GLN A 801 -15.83 9.27 12.93
C GLN A 801 -15.55 8.52 11.63
N THR A 802 -15.57 7.20 11.73
CA THR A 802 -15.54 6.30 10.55
C THR A 802 -16.86 6.39 9.77
N GLU A 803 -16.93 5.85 8.58
CA GLU A 803 -18.17 5.77 7.80
C GLU A 803 -19.29 5.00 8.53
N SER A 804 -18.93 4.07 9.42
CA SER A 804 -19.86 3.35 10.30
C SER A 804 -20.35 4.16 11.50
N GLY A 805 -19.77 5.35 11.75
CA GLY A 805 -20.12 6.23 12.87
C GLY A 805 -19.35 5.96 14.15
N ASP A 806 -18.39 5.06 14.14
CA ASP A 806 -17.50 4.78 15.26
C ASP A 806 -16.40 5.86 15.36
N PRO A 807 -15.84 6.14 16.56
CA PRO A 807 -14.69 7.03 16.69
C PRO A 807 -13.53 6.54 15.82
N LYS A 808 -12.93 7.46 15.02
CA LYS A 808 -11.74 7.18 14.24
C LYS A 808 -10.54 7.04 15.15
N ARG A 809 -9.63 6.15 14.85
CA ARG A 809 -8.28 6.15 15.42
C ARG A 809 -7.33 6.81 14.44
N ASP A 810 -6.47 7.67 14.93
CA ASP A 810 -5.44 8.29 14.12
C ASP A 810 -4.17 7.44 14.07
N THR A 811 -3.44 7.59 12.96
CA THR A 811 -2.17 6.89 12.75
C THR A 811 -1.10 7.51 13.63
N GLU A 812 -0.36 6.66 14.35
CA GLU A 812 0.80 7.04 15.14
C GLU A 812 2.08 6.37 14.64
N VAL A 813 3.21 7.02 14.93
CA VAL A 813 4.55 6.53 14.63
C VAL A 813 5.12 5.85 15.87
N TYR A 814 5.61 4.63 15.68
CA TYR A 814 6.22 3.82 16.73
C TYR A 814 7.66 3.51 16.38
N VAL A 815 8.52 3.43 17.39
CA VAL A 815 9.91 2.97 17.30
C VAL A 815 10.10 1.78 18.22
N TYR A 816 10.64 0.71 17.68
CA TYR A 816 11.07 -0.46 18.42
C TYR A 816 12.58 -0.48 18.51
N ASP A 817 13.11 -0.59 19.72
CA ASP A 817 14.55 -0.82 20.03
C ASP A 817 14.72 -2.33 20.25
N ALA A 818 15.40 -2.99 19.32
CA ALA A 818 15.59 -4.44 19.34
C ALA A 818 16.57 -4.92 20.43
N VAL A 819 17.46 -4.05 20.92
CA VAL A 819 18.41 -4.39 21.98
C VAL A 819 17.75 -4.33 23.35
N GLU A 820 16.90 -3.32 23.57
CA GLU A 820 16.19 -3.10 24.84
C GLU A 820 14.82 -3.81 24.87
N ASP A 821 14.39 -4.49 23.77
CA ASP A 821 13.04 -5.06 23.59
C ASP A 821 11.94 -4.05 23.98
N ARG A 822 12.08 -2.81 23.51
CA ARG A 822 11.22 -1.71 23.93
C ARG A 822 10.51 -1.04 22.75
N LEU A 823 9.19 -0.97 22.82
CA LEU A 823 8.35 -0.23 21.88
C LEU A 823 7.95 1.12 22.47
N THR A 824 8.19 2.19 21.70
CA THR A 824 7.89 3.56 22.11
C THR A 824 7.01 4.22 21.05
N CYS A 825 5.93 4.89 21.46
CA CYS A 825 5.18 5.78 20.58
C CYS A 825 5.91 7.13 20.54
N VAL A 826 6.40 7.53 19.39
CA VAL A 826 7.18 8.77 19.24
C VAL A 826 6.34 9.97 18.80
N SER A 827 5.17 9.73 18.21
CA SER A 827 4.23 10.76 17.79
C SER A 827 3.02 10.92 18.72
N CYS A 828 2.88 10.05 19.71
CA CYS A 828 1.80 10.18 20.71
C CYS A 828 1.96 11.48 21.51
N ASN A 829 0.85 12.20 21.74
CA ASN A 829 0.90 13.50 22.41
C ASN A 829 1.53 13.40 23.80
N PRO A 830 2.67 14.09 24.08
CA PRO A 830 3.42 13.95 25.33
C PRO A 830 2.64 14.35 26.59
N SER A 831 1.56 15.14 26.44
CA SER A 831 0.65 15.47 27.54
C SER A 831 -0.33 14.34 27.90
N GLY A 832 -0.41 13.30 27.07
CA GLY A 832 -1.42 12.24 27.15
C GLY A 832 -2.79 12.67 26.64
N ALA A 833 -2.90 13.80 25.95
CA ALA A 833 -4.12 14.20 25.25
C ALA A 833 -4.36 13.26 24.05
N GLN A 834 -5.61 13.01 23.71
CA GLN A 834 -5.96 12.24 22.53
C GLN A 834 -5.65 13.04 21.25
N PRO A 835 -5.27 12.36 20.15
CA PRO A 835 -4.92 13.03 18.91
C PRO A 835 -6.13 13.69 18.24
N VAL A 836 -5.84 14.61 17.33
CA VAL A 836 -6.79 15.26 16.44
C VAL A 836 -6.35 15.20 14.98
N GLY A 837 -5.28 14.46 14.68
CA GLY A 837 -4.73 14.29 13.34
C GLY A 837 -3.73 13.15 13.23
N ASP A 838 -3.59 12.64 12.00
CA ASP A 838 -2.68 11.55 11.68
C ASP A 838 -1.20 12.00 11.75
N SER A 839 -0.34 11.13 12.25
CA SER A 839 1.12 11.23 12.22
C SER A 839 1.71 10.19 11.29
N SER A 840 2.74 10.56 10.54
CA SER A 840 3.42 9.62 9.64
C SER A 840 4.86 10.03 9.36
N PRO A 841 5.80 9.10 9.15
CA PRO A 841 7.00 9.40 8.43
C PRO A 841 6.65 9.75 6.97
N PRO A 842 7.53 10.41 6.23
CA PRO A 842 7.27 10.68 4.83
C PRO A 842 7.02 9.38 4.06
N SER A 843 6.02 9.38 3.19
CA SER A 843 5.75 8.26 2.30
C SER A 843 6.94 8.03 1.36
N ARG A 844 7.32 6.76 1.15
CA ARG A 844 8.38 6.40 0.22
C ARG A 844 7.97 6.79 -1.20
N PRO A 845 8.79 7.53 -1.98
CA PRO A 845 8.55 7.64 -3.41
C PRO A 845 8.64 6.24 -4.05
N LEU A 846 7.83 6.00 -5.07
CA LEU A 846 7.69 4.71 -5.77
C LEU A 846 8.96 4.22 -6.47
N SER A 847 9.90 5.11 -6.76
CA SER A 847 11.22 4.73 -7.23
C SER A 847 12.04 4.24 -6.05
N ALA A 848 12.62 3.07 -6.18
CA ALA A 848 13.39 2.32 -5.17
C ALA A 848 14.67 3.03 -4.72
N THR A 849 14.59 4.29 -4.32
CA THR A 849 15.75 5.02 -3.80
C THR A 849 15.77 4.95 -2.28
N PRO A 850 16.83 4.39 -1.67
CA PRO A 850 16.89 4.09 -0.25
C PRO A 850 17.20 5.28 0.66
N SER A 851 17.13 6.51 0.20
CA SER A 851 17.85 7.63 0.79
C SER A 851 17.11 8.48 1.83
N GLN A 852 15.86 8.18 2.20
CA GLN A 852 15.21 8.93 3.27
C GLN A 852 15.50 8.29 4.64
N LEU A 853 16.41 8.88 5.38
CA LEU A 853 16.67 8.48 6.76
C LEU A 853 15.57 9.01 7.66
N VAL A 854 14.77 8.12 8.22
CA VAL A 854 13.67 8.43 9.16
C VAL A 854 14.07 8.13 10.59
N VAL A 855 14.83 7.06 10.81
CA VAL A 855 15.36 6.67 12.11
C VAL A 855 16.86 6.49 12.02
N LEU A 856 17.60 7.03 12.98
CA LEU A 856 19.03 6.98 13.04
C LEU A 856 19.52 5.91 14.04
N ASN A 857 20.84 5.65 14.04
CA ASN A 857 21.46 4.63 14.91
C ASN A 857 21.42 4.94 16.41
N ASP A 858 21.06 6.16 16.79
CA ASP A 858 20.83 6.57 18.19
C ASP A 858 19.34 6.51 18.58
N GLY A 859 18.46 6.06 17.67
CA GLY A 859 17.01 6.00 17.87
C GLY A 859 16.28 7.31 17.56
N ARG A 860 17.00 8.36 17.20
CA ARG A 860 16.42 9.63 16.75
C ARG A 860 15.49 9.38 15.57
N THR A 861 14.27 9.91 15.62
CA THR A 861 13.24 9.64 14.62
C THR A 861 12.61 10.95 14.17
N PHE A 862 12.46 11.10 12.86
CA PHE A 862 11.82 12.26 12.23
C PHE A 862 10.48 11.87 11.62
N PHE A 863 9.48 12.73 11.82
CA PHE A 863 8.14 12.45 11.30
C PHE A 863 7.33 13.74 11.08
N ASN A 864 6.26 13.60 10.30
CA ASN A 864 5.25 14.64 10.14
C ASN A 864 4.05 14.34 11.04
N SER A 865 3.46 15.36 11.63
CA SER A 865 2.20 15.24 12.37
C SER A 865 1.27 16.40 12.11
N SER A 866 -0.02 16.11 12.02
CA SER A 866 -1.09 17.11 12.02
C SER A 866 -1.63 17.38 13.43
N ASP A 867 -1.13 16.65 14.43
CA ASP A 867 -1.43 16.89 15.84
C ASP A 867 -0.39 17.85 16.47
N ALA A 868 -0.85 18.76 17.29
CA ALA A 868 0.03 19.67 18.01
C ALA A 868 0.68 18.96 19.20
N LEU A 869 1.88 18.45 18.99
CA LEU A 869 2.60 17.64 20.00
C LEU A 869 3.37 18.48 21.02
N VAL A 870 3.60 19.76 20.73
CA VAL A 870 4.26 20.71 21.63
C VAL A 870 3.48 22.02 21.69
N PRO A 871 3.60 22.82 22.79
CA PRO A 871 2.85 24.08 22.97
C PRO A 871 3.17 25.16 21.92
N GLU A 872 4.30 25.08 21.24
CA GLU A 872 4.74 26.00 20.20
C GLU A 872 3.97 25.82 18.90
N ASP A 873 3.39 24.63 18.66
CA ASP A 873 2.54 24.35 17.53
C ASP A 873 1.10 24.75 17.81
N VAL A 874 0.60 25.71 17.04
CA VAL A 874 -0.73 26.31 17.20
C VAL A 874 -1.49 26.48 15.88
N ASN A 875 -0.99 25.92 14.79
CA ASN A 875 -1.51 26.19 13.44
C ASN A 875 -2.56 25.21 12.94
N SER A 876 -2.67 24.01 13.52
CA SER A 876 -3.52 22.90 13.07
C SER A 876 -3.23 22.49 11.61
N GLN A 877 -1.98 22.55 11.22
CA GLN A 877 -1.46 22.08 9.93
C GLN A 877 -0.46 20.97 10.21
N GLN A 878 -0.02 20.28 9.18
CA GLN A 878 1.08 19.34 9.33
C GLN A 878 2.37 20.10 9.60
N ASP A 879 3.10 19.68 10.62
CA ASP A 879 4.40 20.19 11.02
C ASP A 879 5.43 19.05 11.10
N VAL A 880 6.71 19.39 11.12
CA VAL A 880 7.84 18.44 11.17
C VAL A 880 8.37 18.36 12.60
N TYR A 881 8.49 17.15 13.10
CA TYR A 881 8.94 16.83 14.43
C TYR A 881 10.15 15.90 14.44
N GLU A 882 10.90 15.97 15.55
CA GLU A 882 11.97 15.08 15.92
C GLU A 882 11.65 14.46 17.27
N TRP A 883 11.83 13.16 17.39
CA TRP A 883 11.87 12.49 18.69
C TRP A 883 13.30 12.03 18.98
N VAL A 884 13.82 12.41 20.15
CA VAL A 884 15.15 12.01 20.61
C VAL A 884 15.19 12.05 22.12
N ASP A 885 15.89 11.12 22.77
CA ASP A 885 16.07 11.05 24.23
C ASP A 885 14.74 11.16 25.01
N GLY A 886 13.69 10.50 24.54
CA GLY A 886 12.37 10.50 25.20
C GLY A 886 11.58 11.79 25.05
N ARG A 887 11.92 12.66 24.10
CA ARG A 887 11.24 13.97 23.88
C ARG A 887 10.86 14.18 22.44
N VAL A 888 9.68 14.75 22.25
CA VAL A 888 9.25 15.31 20.97
C VAL A 888 9.69 16.78 20.89
N ARG A 889 10.24 17.17 19.74
CA ARG A 889 10.70 18.53 19.47
C ARG A 889 10.22 18.98 18.10
N LEU A 890 9.82 20.24 17.99
CA LEU A 890 9.35 20.85 16.76
C LEU A 890 10.54 21.35 15.95
N LEU A 891 10.61 20.95 14.68
CA LEU A 891 11.63 21.40 13.72
C LEU A 891 11.11 22.43 12.72
N SER A 892 9.81 22.48 12.47
CA SER A 892 9.12 23.56 11.74
C SER A 892 8.68 24.67 12.70
N THR A 893 7.86 25.62 12.22
CA THR A 893 7.52 26.79 13.07
C THR A 893 6.30 26.60 13.96
N GLY A 894 5.39 25.66 13.65
CA GLY A 894 4.13 25.48 14.36
C GLY A 894 3.13 26.65 14.25
N VAL A 895 3.44 27.66 13.44
CA VAL A 895 2.58 28.86 13.23
C VAL A 895 2.38 29.21 11.75
N GLY A 896 3.14 28.56 10.88
CA GLY A 896 3.17 28.81 9.45
C GLY A 896 2.21 27.94 8.65
N PRO A 897 2.32 27.94 7.34
CA PRO A 897 1.69 26.96 6.50
C PRO A 897 2.34 25.58 6.67
N PHE A 898 1.71 24.58 6.09
CA PHE A 898 2.16 23.20 6.00
C PHE A 898 3.68 23.05 5.80
N ALA A 899 4.29 22.15 6.57
CA ALA A 899 5.69 21.78 6.45
C ALA A 899 5.81 20.26 6.31
N THR A 900 6.78 19.78 5.56
CA THR A 900 7.04 18.35 5.37
C THR A 900 8.52 18.03 5.53
N TYR A 901 8.80 16.91 6.15
CA TYR A 901 10.14 16.34 6.27
C TYR A 901 10.63 15.83 4.90
N GLY A 902 11.86 16.14 4.54
CA GLY A 902 12.52 15.65 3.34
C GLY A 902 13.46 14.48 3.61
N SER A 903 14.54 14.72 4.34
CA SER A 903 15.54 13.73 4.73
C SER A 903 16.43 14.28 5.85
N ALA A 904 17.39 13.48 6.34
CA ALA A 904 18.42 13.91 7.29
C ALA A 904 19.80 13.36 6.90
N SER A 905 20.88 13.94 7.44
CA SER A 905 22.20 13.32 7.44
C SER A 905 22.25 12.15 8.43
N ALA A 906 23.17 11.21 8.23
CA ALA A 906 23.29 10.00 9.07
C ALA A 906 23.61 10.31 10.54
N ASP A 907 24.21 11.46 10.82
CA ASP A 907 24.48 11.96 12.17
C ASP A 907 23.37 12.84 12.73
N GLY A 908 22.28 13.06 11.98
CA GLY A 908 21.16 13.91 12.39
C GLY A 908 21.47 15.40 12.48
N ARG A 909 22.66 15.84 12.05
CA ARG A 909 23.03 17.23 12.08
C ARG A 909 22.24 18.08 11.12
N ASP A 910 22.04 17.61 9.88
CA ASP A 910 21.25 18.24 8.85
C ASP A 910 19.89 17.60 8.79
N VAL A 911 18.82 18.42 8.81
CA VAL A 911 17.44 17.97 8.66
C VAL A 911 16.75 18.84 7.63
N TYR A 912 16.42 18.27 6.49
CA TYR A 912 15.82 19.00 5.38
C TYR A 912 14.29 19.04 5.48
N ILE A 913 13.75 20.25 5.41
CA ILE A 913 12.31 20.55 5.54
C ILE A 913 11.86 21.34 4.34
N ALA A 914 10.72 21.00 3.76
CA ALA A 914 10.08 21.79 2.71
C ALA A 914 8.84 22.50 3.25
N THR A 915 8.71 23.80 2.97
CA THR A 915 7.58 24.60 3.40
C THR A 915 7.43 25.87 2.54
N ARG A 916 6.23 26.48 2.60
CA ARG A 916 5.98 27.83 2.07
C ARG A 916 6.12 28.92 3.15
N ALA A 917 6.59 28.54 4.32
CA ALA A 917 6.86 29.50 5.40
C ALA A 917 8.22 30.18 5.16
N GLN A 918 8.25 31.49 5.27
CA GLN A 918 9.47 32.29 5.24
C GLN A 918 10.26 32.11 6.53
N LEU A 919 11.08 31.06 6.62
CA LEU A 919 11.79 30.69 7.86
C LEU A 919 12.93 31.66 8.18
N ILE A 920 13.57 32.25 7.17
CA ILE A 920 14.66 33.20 7.37
C ILE A 920 14.34 34.57 6.73
N PRO A 921 14.93 35.68 7.19
CA PRO A 921 14.60 37.01 6.69
C PRO A 921 14.97 37.28 5.22
N SER A 922 15.87 36.51 4.65
CA SER A 922 16.24 36.61 3.21
C SER A 922 15.20 36.02 2.28
N ASP A 923 14.39 35.07 2.73
CA ASP A 923 13.25 34.56 2.00
C ASP A 923 12.10 35.60 2.06
N ARG A 924 11.59 35.97 0.88
CA ARG A 924 10.60 37.07 0.72
C ARG A 924 9.40 36.70 -0.14
N ASP A 925 9.34 35.50 -0.65
CA ASP A 925 8.22 35.06 -1.48
C ASP A 925 7.27 34.10 -0.70
N GLU A 926 6.26 33.57 -1.35
CA GLU A 926 5.31 32.59 -0.82
C GLU A 926 5.44 31.26 -1.57
N LEU A 927 6.56 31.05 -2.25
CA LEU A 927 6.87 29.79 -2.94
C LEU A 927 7.34 28.76 -1.92
N ALA A 928 7.28 27.50 -2.33
CA ALA A 928 7.89 26.45 -1.53
C ALA A 928 9.40 26.52 -1.59
N ASP A 929 10.02 26.42 -0.44
CA ASP A 929 11.45 26.40 -0.23
C ASP A 929 11.87 25.13 0.54
N ILE A 930 13.12 24.75 0.33
CA ILE A 930 13.80 23.74 1.13
C ILE A 930 14.71 24.44 2.10
N TYR A 931 14.60 24.05 3.38
CA TYR A 931 15.46 24.53 4.44
C TYR A 931 16.18 23.36 5.10
N ASP A 932 17.40 23.61 5.56
CA ASP A 932 18.12 22.74 6.47
C ASP A 932 17.99 23.30 7.90
N ALA A 933 17.42 22.52 8.79
CA ALA A 933 17.44 22.79 10.22
C ALA A 933 18.71 22.18 10.81
N ARG A 934 19.84 22.91 10.68
CA ARG A 934 21.17 22.41 10.97
C ARG A 934 21.63 22.67 12.40
N VAL A 935 22.20 21.65 13.06
CA VAL A 935 22.85 21.77 14.37
C VAL A 935 24.07 22.70 14.25
N GLU A 936 24.19 23.69 15.14
CA GLU A 936 25.20 24.76 15.11
C GLU A 936 25.27 25.52 13.76
N GLY A 937 24.19 25.48 12.98
CA GLY A 937 24.04 26.11 11.67
C GLY A 937 23.75 27.59 11.76
N GLY A 938 23.31 28.12 10.61
CA GLY A 938 22.93 29.49 10.35
C GLY A 938 24.01 30.27 9.63
N PHE A 939 23.56 31.14 8.74
CA PHE A 939 24.40 32.08 8.02
C PHE A 939 24.04 33.50 8.42
N THR A 940 25.03 34.40 8.34
CA THR A 940 24.78 35.84 8.51
C THR A 940 23.76 36.33 7.50
N GLN A 941 22.65 36.84 7.95
CA GLN A 941 21.64 37.38 7.05
C GLN A 941 22.07 38.70 6.44
N PRO A 942 21.83 38.95 5.15
CA PRO A 942 22.16 40.24 4.54
C PRO A 942 21.39 41.33 5.29
N THR A 943 22.13 42.34 5.78
CA THR A 943 21.51 43.52 6.39
C THR A 943 20.50 44.07 5.41
N THR A 944 19.25 44.22 5.80
CA THR A 944 18.15 44.69 4.99
C THR A 944 18.59 45.99 4.30
N PRO A 945 18.67 46.06 2.96
CA PRO A 945 18.88 47.33 2.28
C PRO A 945 17.73 48.24 2.73
N SER A 946 18.04 49.45 3.14
CA SER A 946 17.06 50.48 3.42
C SER A 946 16.00 50.50 2.29
N LEU A 947 14.73 50.47 2.69
CA LEU A 947 13.52 50.52 1.85
C LEU A 947 13.79 50.95 0.41
N CYS A 948 13.46 50.08 -0.53
CA CYS A 948 13.53 50.38 -1.93
C CYS A 948 12.89 51.77 -2.20
N GLU A 949 13.67 52.74 -2.63
CA GLU A 949 13.16 54.06 -2.94
C GLU A 949 12.38 54.09 -4.28
N SER A 950 12.37 52.97 -5.05
CA SER A 950 11.56 52.80 -6.26
C SER A 950 11.19 51.34 -6.48
N ILE A 951 10.08 51.13 -7.18
CA ILE A 951 9.59 49.77 -7.56
C ILE A 951 10.66 48.98 -8.34
N GLU A 952 11.52 49.65 -9.10
CA GLU A 952 12.58 49.01 -9.87
C GLU A 952 13.82 48.68 -9.04
N GLY A 953 14.05 49.37 -7.94
CA GLY A 953 15.13 49.07 -7.00
C GLY A 953 14.87 47.85 -6.10
N CYS A 954 13.65 47.32 -6.10
CA CYS A 954 13.27 46.13 -5.37
C CYS A 954 13.47 44.83 -6.17
N HIS A 955 13.75 44.91 -7.42
CA HIS A 955 14.27 43.82 -8.20
C HIS A 955 15.77 43.72 -7.93
N GLY A 956 16.25 42.57 -7.44
CA GLY A 956 17.69 42.33 -7.32
C GLY A 956 18.43 42.61 -8.64
N PRO A 957 19.77 42.66 -8.68
CA PRO A 957 20.50 42.93 -9.91
C PRO A 957 19.96 41.98 -10.97
N ALA A 958 19.45 42.56 -12.07
CA ALA A 958 18.87 41.83 -13.17
C ALA A 958 19.81 40.69 -13.50
N SER A 959 19.35 39.43 -13.27
CA SER A 959 20.05 38.25 -13.74
C SER A 959 20.39 38.53 -15.19
N SER A 960 21.64 38.38 -15.60
CA SER A 960 22.12 38.66 -16.95
C SER A 960 21.15 37.98 -17.91
N ALA A 961 20.39 38.74 -18.66
CA ALA A 961 19.35 38.22 -19.54
C ALA A 961 19.96 37.11 -20.37
N SER A 962 19.45 35.89 -20.16
CA SER A 962 19.73 34.78 -21.07
C SER A 962 19.55 35.27 -22.49
N PRO A 963 20.45 35.01 -23.42
CA PRO A 963 20.41 35.55 -24.81
C PRO A 963 19.28 34.95 -25.66
N PHE A 964 18.21 34.43 -25.03
CA PHE A 964 17.04 33.96 -25.75
C PHE A 964 16.22 35.16 -26.23
N THR A 965 16.47 35.56 -27.46
CA THR A 965 15.52 36.33 -28.27
C THR A 965 14.19 35.56 -28.25
N ARG A 966 13.18 36.19 -27.67
CA ARG A 966 11.79 35.75 -27.79
C ARG A 966 11.42 35.62 -29.26
N THR A 967 11.58 34.46 -29.86
CA THR A 967 10.74 34.08 -30.97
C THR A 967 9.40 33.67 -30.35
N GLY A 968 8.37 34.49 -30.64
CA GLY A 968 7.07 34.36 -30.01
C GLY A 968 6.50 32.94 -30.10
N SER A 969 6.44 32.26 -29.00
CA SER A 969 5.47 31.22 -28.83
C SER A 969 4.14 31.89 -28.57
N GLU A 970 3.20 31.76 -29.48
CA GLU A 970 1.82 32.12 -29.24
C GLU A 970 1.31 31.27 -28.06
N GLY A 971 0.94 32.00 -27.02
CA GLY A 971 0.72 31.48 -25.69
C GLY A 971 -0.30 30.39 -25.60
N PHE A 972 0.04 29.38 -24.82
CA PHE A 972 -0.94 28.74 -23.95
C PHE A 972 -1.27 29.71 -22.82
N SER A 973 -2.24 30.57 -23.04
CA SER A 973 -2.85 31.36 -21.98
C SER A 973 -3.76 30.42 -21.18
N SER A 974 -3.29 29.95 -20.04
CA SER A 974 -4.20 29.57 -18.97
C SER A 974 -5.20 30.72 -18.77
N GLY A 975 -6.48 30.48 -18.94
CA GLY A 975 -7.54 31.47 -19.06
C GLY A 975 -7.84 32.33 -17.82
N LEU A 976 -6.84 32.75 -17.07
CA LEU A 976 -6.91 33.76 -16.03
C LEU A 976 -6.40 35.09 -16.55
N LYS A 977 -7.25 35.77 -17.35
CA LYS A 977 -7.08 37.20 -17.61
C LYS A 977 -6.94 37.95 -16.29
N PRO A 978 -5.97 38.90 -16.17
CA PRO A 978 -5.88 39.76 -15.00
C PRO A 978 -7.23 40.43 -14.81
N ARG A 979 -7.86 40.24 -13.68
CA ARG A 979 -9.20 40.76 -13.42
C ARG A 979 -9.09 42.28 -13.40
N SER A 980 -9.83 42.95 -14.26
CA SER A 980 -9.86 44.40 -14.33
C SER A 980 -10.09 45.04 -12.97
N PRO A 981 -9.52 46.22 -12.69
CA PRO A 981 -9.77 46.96 -11.43
C PRO A 981 -11.26 47.12 -11.08
N ALA A 982 -12.13 47.09 -12.07
CA ALA A 982 -13.58 47.11 -11.89
C ALA A 982 -14.12 45.79 -11.31
N ALA A 983 -13.55 44.64 -11.70
CA ALA A 983 -13.93 43.34 -11.16
C ALA A 983 -13.49 43.19 -9.69
N GLN A 984 -12.33 43.66 -9.32
CA GLN A 984 -11.86 43.71 -7.92
C GLN A 984 -12.74 44.62 -7.05
N ARG A 985 -13.12 45.80 -7.53
CA ARG A 985 -14.02 46.72 -6.82
C ARG A 985 -15.41 46.12 -6.65
N LEU A 986 -15.94 45.39 -7.63
CA LEU A 986 -17.20 44.67 -7.53
C LEU A 986 -17.13 43.59 -6.43
N ARG A 987 -16.05 42.81 -6.39
CA ARG A 987 -15.84 41.75 -5.39
C ARG A 987 -15.77 42.31 -3.97
N ARG A 988 -15.03 43.43 -3.75
CA ARG A 988 -14.99 44.12 -2.46
C ARG A 988 -16.38 44.64 -2.03
N ALA A 989 -17.14 45.25 -2.97
CA ALA A 989 -18.49 45.71 -2.71
C ALA A 989 -19.47 44.58 -2.41
N LEU A 990 -19.36 43.42 -3.06
CA LEU A 990 -20.18 42.22 -2.80
C LEU A 990 -19.81 41.59 -1.45
N LYS A 991 -18.54 41.62 -1.03
CA LYS A 991 -18.06 41.13 0.28
C LYS A 991 -18.66 42.00 1.40
N ALA A 992 -18.66 43.32 1.23
CA ALA A 992 -19.29 44.27 2.18
C ALA A 992 -20.81 44.04 2.32
N CYS A 993 -21.50 43.58 1.29
CA CYS A 993 -22.93 43.24 1.34
C CYS A 993 -23.24 41.99 2.18
N LYS A 994 -22.27 41.11 2.45
CA LYS A 994 -22.47 39.93 3.31
C LYS A 994 -22.75 40.32 4.77
N HIS A 995 -22.22 41.44 5.22
CA HIS A 995 -22.34 41.91 6.60
C HIS A 995 -23.61 42.69 6.94
N LYS A 996 -24.56 42.84 5.99
CA LYS A 996 -25.86 43.48 6.27
C LYS A 996 -26.75 42.56 7.10
N LYS A 997 -27.43 43.15 8.11
CA LYS A 997 -28.18 42.39 9.15
C LYS A 997 -29.41 41.62 8.64
N THR A 998 -30.06 41.99 7.53
CA THR A 998 -31.28 41.29 7.04
C THR A 998 -31.13 40.78 5.63
N LYS A 999 -31.84 39.68 5.30
CA LYS A 999 -31.82 39.05 3.96
C LYS A 999 -32.24 40.03 2.85
N LYS A 1000 -33.26 40.90 3.14
CA LYS A 1000 -33.74 41.95 2.23
C LYS A 1000 -32.70 43.05 2.00
N ALA A 1001 -31.96 43.45 3.03
CA ALA A 1001 -30.85 44.42 2.94
C ALA A 1001 -29.63 43.83 2.18
N LYS A 1002 -29.31 42.53 2.37
CA LYS A 1002 -28.26 41.85 1.63
C LYS A 1002 -28.57 41.80 0.13
N VAL A 1003 -29.79 41.47 -0.25
CA VAL A 1003 -30.23 41.41 -1.66
C VAL A 1003 -30.20 42.80 -2.30
N ARG A 1004 -30.72 43.83 -1.60
CA ARG A 1004 -30.72 45.23 -2.10
C ARG A 1004 -29.31 45.76 -2.30
N CYS A 1005 -28.40 45.47 -1.32
CA CYS A 1005 -26.99 45.83 -1.42
C CYS A 1005 -26.30 45.14 -2.62
N ARG A 1006 -26.48 43.83 -2.82
CA ARG A 1006 -25.94 43.12 -3.95
C ARG A 1006 -26.43 43.62 -5.31
N ARG A 1007 -27.72 43.97 -5.41
CA ARG A 1007 -28.32 44.54 -6.63
C ARG A 1007 -27.72 45.92 -6.93
N ALA A 1008 -27.50 46.76 -5.91
CA ALA A 1008 -26.88 48.06 -6.04
C ALA A 1008 -25.39 47.97 -6.42
N ALA A 1009 -24.63 47.03 -5.83
CA ALA A 1009 -23.22 46.78 -6.16
C ALA A 1009 -23.08 46.30 -7.61
N LYS A 1010 -23.87 45.34 -8.06
CA LYS A 1010 -23.88 44.87 -9.44
C LYS A 1010 -24.25 46.00 -10.42
N LYS A 1011 -25.30 46.83 -10.12
CA LYS A 1011 -25.68 47.97 -10.99
C LYS A 1011 -24.59 49.03 -11.09
N ARG A 1012 -23.88 49.34 -9.96
CA ARG A 1012 -22.82 50.35 -9.92
C ARG A 1012 -21.58 49.97 -10.71
N TYR A 1013 -21.20 48.68 -10.72
CA TYR A 1013 -19.96 48.20 -11.35
C TYR A 1013 -20.20 47.43 -12.64
N ALA A 1014 -21.42 47.11 -13.08
CA ALA A 1014 -21.73 46.46 -14.37
C ALA A 1014 -21.60 47.41 -15.56
N LYS A 1015 -21.75 48.76 -15.38
CA LYS A 1015 -21.60 49.74 -16.45
C LYS A 1015 -20.12 49.94 -16.89
N ALA A 1016 -19.14 49.51 -16.05
CA ALA A 1016 -17.72 49.67 -16.37
C ALA A 1016 -17.16 48.59 -17.30
N SER A 1017 -17.95 47.55 -17.66
CA SER A 1017 -17.52 46.44 -18.52
C SER A 1017 -17.98 46.60 -20.00
N LYS A 1018 -18.80 47.61 -20.34
CA LYS A 1018 -19.35 47.80 -21.70
C LYS A 1018 -18.78 48.97 -22.47
N GLY A 1019 -17.68 49.50 -22.09
CA GLY A 1019 -17.06 50.66 -22.80
C GLY A 1019 -15.58 50.46 -23.06
N ARG A 1020 -15.23 49.79 -24.15
CA ARG A 1020 -14.08 50.06 -25.04
C ARG A 1020 -13.86 48.88 -25.98
N THR A 1021 -14.61 48.89 -27.06
CA THR A 1021 -14.15 48.38 -28.36
C THR A 1021 -13.79 49.63 -29.16
N HIS A 1022 -12.53 49.82 -29.34
CA HIS A 1022 -11.88 50.43 -30.51
C HIS A 1022 -10.42 50.06 -30.42
#